data_889f7086f0ba33d83da51ea248e8a602
#
_entry.id   889f7086f0ba33d83da51ea248e8a602
#
_cell.length_a   1.000
_cell.length_b   1.000
_cell.length_c   1.000
_cell.angle_alpha   90.00
_cell.angle_beta   90.00
_cell.angle_gamma   90.00
#
_symmetry.space_group_name_H-M   'P 1'
#
loop_
_entity.id
_entity.type
_entity.pdbx_description
1 polymer ?
#
loop_
_entity_poly.entity_id
_entity_poly.type
_entity_poly.pdbx_seq_one_letter_code
_entity_poly.pdbx_strand_id
1 'polypeptide(L)'
;MNESLVPLPAAALVGLLREALDSSLVERGVLQGFELLGDRGALWSSLDLDELERMASAGNASAQAELAWRHSVGQGVARSPAAAARWATASAEGGCAAGQAVLGWLLYEGIGLPRDHAEAARLFALASKQGEVRGMTWLGVCLLHGQGTTADPRAAAALFLKAAEKGSAAASYWYGRLRYFGTGIERDYTAAARWLQHAADDGIAEAQDLLARCRFLGRGTRQDRGGAVGLWRQAAVAGLASAHFSLGLCLYAGNGVAADAAAAAGHFRAAAESGLAGAMFLLGQCHVFGIGAPRDVDAGVAWYRRAAERGSREAEFELGECHALGVAGLARDAGEAMRLWRAAARKGHARAAVKIGHAYRWGEGVAENKPLALAWYRRAAEHGERAAHVWLGECYEHGEGSRRDPVAALAHYQAGALAGDPHGMAEYGRCLMAGIGTKPELREGEAMLREAAAAGWSQALDELARQRFVRGERLLLAAQDAGDPGLREAVECFRVAAEAGHRRAAFMLGECLRHGTGVRVDLALAASCYLKAAALPDAKLRLADIYYYGQGVRRNTVRALHWYLEAAAAHRDPYAMYSAGYCLLHGEGAPRDPRAGVHWLRQAALHGEADAQYELGLACFSGNGTRRSMRLATKWLRSAALGGHDGARDFLQRMALGRRLN
;
A
#
# COMPACT_ATOMS: atom_id res chain seq x y z
N MET A 1 6.67 -15.39 -1.81
CA MET A 1 5.58 -15.19 -2.79
C MET A 1 5.42 -13.70 -3.02
N ASN A 2 5.37 -13.29 -4.27
CA ASN A 2 5.51 -11.95 -4.86
C ASN A 2 4.67 -10.82 -4.23
N GLU A 3 5.19 -10.18 -3.19
CA GLU A 3 4.62 -8.93 -2.63
C GLU A 3 4.99 -7.66 -3.42
N SER A 4 5.75 -7.79 -4.51
CA SER A 4 6.36 -6.64 -5.19
C SER A 4 5.51 -6.03 -6.31
N LEU A 5 4.53 -6.72 -6.87
CA LEU A 5 3.56 -6.15 -7.79
C LEU A 5 2.19 -6.09 -7.10
N VAL A 6 1.90 -4.99 -6.44
CA VAL A 6 0.61 -4.74 -5.76
C VAL A 6 -0.06 -3.55 -6.45
N PRO A 7 -1.37 -3.64 -6.78
CA PRO A 7 -2.10 -2.49 -7.31
C PRO A 7 -2.05 -1.33 -6.33
N LEU A 8 -1.95 -0.11 -6.84
CA LEU A 8 -1.95 1.08 -6.00
C LEU A 8 -3.22 1.10 -5.12
N PRO A 9 -3.07 1.22 -3.80
CA PRO A 9 -4.21 1.32 -2.91
C PRO A 9 -5.01 2.60 -3.23
N ALA A 10 -6.32 2.59 -2.96
CA ALA A 10 -7.21 3.73 -3.22
C ALA A 10 -6.69 5.05 -2.63
N ALA A 11 -6.02 5.01 -1.48
CA ALA A 11 -5.39 6.17 -0.86
C ALA A 11 -4.24 6.76 -1.70
N ALA A 12 -3.42 5.93 -2.34
CA ALA A 12 -2.35 6.37 -3.24
C ALA A 12 -2.91 6.99 -4.52
N LEU A 13 -4.03 6.47 -5.02
CA LEU A 13 -4.75 7.03 -6.17
C LEU A 13 -5.35 8.41 -5.86
N VAL A 14 -5.86 8.61 -4.64
CA VAL A 14 -6.29 9.93 -4.17
C VAL A 14 -5.10 10.88 -4.08
N GLY A 15 -3.93 10.39 -3.69
CA GLY A 15 -2.67 11.14 -3.73
C GLY A 15 -2.29 11.56 -5.15
N LEU A 16 -2.29 10.63 -6.10
CA LEU A 16 -2.03 10.90 -7.53
C LEU A 16 -3.06 11.87 -8.12
N LEU A 17 -4.33 11.73 -7.75
CA LEU A 17 -5.37 12.67 -8.16
C LEU A 17 -5.07 14.08 -7.60
N ARG A 18 -4.68 14.21 -6.33
CA ARG A 18 -4.29 15.50 -5.75
C ARG A 18 -3.06 16.07 -6.44
N GLU A 19 -2.01 15.28 -6.66
CA GLU A 19 -0.82 15.71 -7.41
C GLU A 19 -1.18 16.14 -8.84
N ALA A 20 -2.03 15.41 -9.54
CA ALA A 20 -2.51 15.78 -10.88
C ALA A 20 -3.35 17.06 -10.85
N LEU A 21 -4.14 17.28 -9.80
CA LEU A 21 -4.97 18.47 -9.64
C LEU A 21 -4.16 19.71 -9.19
N ASP A 22 -3.07 19.50 -8.46
CA ASP A 22 -2.16 20.57 -8.01
C ASP A 22 -1.06 20.87 -9.02
N SER A 23 -0.73 19.92 -9.91
CA SER A 23 0.29 20.14 -10.93
C SER A 23 -0.21 21.14 -11.97
N SER A 24 0.69 22.03 -12.39
CA SER A 24 0.56 22.88 -13.59
C SER A 24 0.58 22.07 -14.91
N LEU A 25 0.39 20.76 -14.82
CA LEU A 25 0.21 19.79 -15.92
C LEU A 25 -1.09 20.00 -16.71
N VAL A 26 -1.83 21.09 -16.46
CA VAL A 26 -2.60 21.68 -17.55
C VAL A 26 -1.56 22.09 -18.57
N GLU A 27 -1.24 21.12 -19.40
CA GLU A 27 -0.34 21.28 -20.51
C GLU A 27 -0.58 22.62 -21.18
N ARG A 28 0.44 23.12 -21.77
CA ARG A 28 0.47 24.09 -22.85
C ARG A 28 -0.52 23.76 -23.98
N GLY A 29 -1.73 23.37 -23.62
CA GLY A 29 -2.92 23.43 -24.45
C GLY A 29 -3.17 24.91 -24.68
N VAL A 30 -2.45 25.46 -25.64
CA VAL A 30 -2.92 26.61 -26.37
C VAL A 30 -4.31 26.20 -26.80
N LEU A 31 -5.36 26.86 -26.27
CA LEU A 31 -6.68 26.77 -26.85
C LEU A 31 -6.47 26.82 -28.35
N GLN A 32 -6.89 25.78 -29.07
CA GLN A 32 -6.68 25.76 -30.52
C GLN A 32 -7.20 27.10 -31.02
N GLY A 33 -6.40 27.81 -31.82
CA GLY A 33 -6.66 29.21 -32.22
C GLY A 33 -8.07 29.50 -32.72
N PHE A 34 -8.76 28.44 -33.02
CA PHE A 34 -10.16 28.34 -33.36
C PHE A 34 -11.14 28.82 -32.26
N GLU A 35 -10.95 28.44 -31.01
CA GLU A 35 -11.86 28.78 -29.90
C GLU A 35 -11.68 30.22 -29.43
N LEU A 36 -10.47 30.77 -29.55
CA LEU A 36 -10.16 32.14 -29.19
C LEU A 36 -10.78 33.18 -30.13
N LEU A 37 -11.22 32.76 -31.31
CA LEU A 37 -11.81 33.65 -32.32
C LEU A 37 -13.35 33.54 -32.41
N GLY A 38 -13.99 32.75 -31.52
CA GLY A 38 -15.42 32.46 -31.53
C GLY A 38 -16.37 33.65 -31.26
N ASP A 39 -15.89 34.72 -30.63
CA ASP A 39 -16.69 35.94 -30.34
C ASP A 39 -16.96 36.74 -31.62
N ARG A 40 -18.01 36.40 -32.33
CA ARG A 40 -18.41 37.09 -33.54
C ARG A 40 -19.67 37.94 -33.32
N GLY A 41 -19.66 39.13 -33.86
CA GLY A 41 -20.91 39.88 -34.01
C GLY A 41 -21.89 39.09 -34.89
N ALA A 42 -23.05 38.79 -34.36
CA ALA A 42 -24.08 37.96 -35.02
C ALA A 42 -24.45 38.43 -36.46
N LEU A 43 -24.19 39.70 -36.76
CA LEU A 43 -24.52 40.31 -38.07
C LEU A 43 -23.68 39.73 -39.22
N TRP A 44 -22.38 39.52 -39.03
CA TRP A 44 -21.50 39.07 -40.11
C TRP A 44 -21.57 37.56 -40.35
N SER A 45 -21.90 36.77 -39.34
CA SER A 45 -22.03 35.32 -39.46
C SER A 45 -23.28 34.87 -40.23
N SER A 46 -24.29 35.75 -40.34
CA SER A 46 -25.57 35.47 -41.03
C SER A 46 -25.62 35.89 -42.51
N LEU A 47 -24.59 36.64 -42.98
CA LEU A 47 -24.54 37.08 -44.37
C LEU A 47 -24.25 35.94 -45.34
N ASP A 48 -24.95 35.97 -46.50
CA ASP A 48 -24.65 35.09 -47.64
C ASP A 48 -23.22 35.35 -48.17
N LEU A 49 -22.59 34.31 -48.70
CA LEU A 49 -21.22 34.38 -49.19
C LEU A 49 -21.05 35.37 -50.32
N ASP A 50 -21.98 35.35 -51.30
CA ASP A 50 -21.91 36.22 -52.47
C ASP A 50 -22.07 37.70 -52.08
N GLU A 51 -22.84 38.00 -51.07
CA GLU A 51 -22.99 39.35 -50.54
C GLU A 51 -21.75 39.80 -49.76
N LEU A 52 -21.18 38.90 -48.97
CA LEU A 52 -19.96 39.13 -48.22
C LEU A 52 -18.77 39.38 -49.17
N GLU A 53 -18.65 38.59 -50.27
CA GLU A 53 -17.59 38.78 -51.28
C GLU A 53 -17.78 40.09 -52.06
N ARG A 54 -19.00 40.49 -52.37
CA ARG A 54 -19.27 41.79 -52.97
C ARG A 54 -18.87 42.94 -52.08
N MET A 55 -19.20 42.91 -50.79
CA MET A 55 -18.86 43.93 -49.82
C MET A 55 -17.33 43.99 -49.58
N ALA A 56 -16.68 42.84 -49.45
CA ALA A 56 -15.23 42.76 -49.28
C ALA A 56 -14.47 43.29 -50.49
N SER A 57 -14.93 42.95 -51.70
CA SER A 57 -14.37 43.44 -52.97
C SER A 57 -14.60 44.97 -53.16
N ALA A 58 -15.67 45.50 -52.62
CA ALA A 58 -15.95 46.93 -52.56
C ALA A 58 -15.13 47.69 -51.52
N GLY A 59 -14.22 47.02 -50.80
CA GLY A 59 -13.32 47.64 -49.83
C GLY A 59 -13.87 47.70 -48.40
N ASN A 60 -14.98 47.06 -48.09
CA ASN A 60 -15.48 47.00 -46.71
C ASN A 60 -14.53 46.17 -45.84
N ALA A 61 -13.77 46.82 -45.00
CA ALA A 61 -12.72 46.18 -44.17
C ALA A 61 -13.29 45.18 -43.17
N SER A 62 -14.50 45.34 -42.65
CA SER A 62 -15.14 44.36 -41.76
C SER A 62 -15.60 43.10 -42.51
N ALA A 63 -16.13 43.27 -43.74
CA ALA A 63 -16.44 42.11 -44.59
C ALA A 63 -15.19 41.32 -45.00
N GLN A 64 -14.11 42.03 -45.30
CA GLN A 64 -12.80 41.43 -45.57
C GLN A 64 -12.28 40.63 -44.37
N ALA A 65 -12.43 41.14 -43.14
CA ALA A 65 -12.07 40.40 -41.91
C ALA A 65 -12.87 39.10 -41.72
N GLU A 66 -14.19 39.17 -41.96
CA GLU A 66 -15.05 37.99 -41.86
C GLU A 66 -14.73 36.97 -42.97
N LEU A 67 -14.49 37.44 -44.20
CA LEU A 67 -14.14 36.53 -45.31
C LEU A 67 -12.75 35.87 -45.09
N ALA A 68 -11.79 36.64 -44.55
CA ALA A 68 -10.48 36.10 -44.13
C ALA A 68 -10.65 34.99 -43.09
N TRP A 69 -11.51 35.23 -42.10
CA TRP A 69 -11.83 34.25 -41.11
C TRP A 69 -12.47 32.99 -41.72
N ARG A 70 -13.53 33.13 -42.53
CA ARG A 70 -14.22 32.00 -43.18
C ARG A 70 -13.24 31.13 -43.99
N HIS A 71 -12.36 31.77 -44.78
CA HIS A 71 -11.34 31.05 -45.54
C HIS A 71 -10.26 30.35 -44.64
N SER A 72 -9.96 30.92 -43.49
CA SER A 72 -8.98 30.31 -42.59
C SER A 72 -9.46 29.02 -41.93
N VAL A 73 -10.77 28.95 -41.59
CA VAL A 73 -11.39 27.82 -40.88
C VAL A 73 -12.20 26.90 -41.79
N GLY A 74 -12.56 27.37 -43.03
CA GLY A 74 -13.39 26.59 -43.96
C GLY A 74 -14.88 26.70 -43.64
N GLN A 75 -15.37 27.82 -43.10
CA GLN A 75 -16.77 27.98 -42.72
C GLN A 75 -17.61 28.58 -43.86
N GLY A 76 -18.44 27.75 -44.47
CA GLY A 76 -19.25 28.14 -45.63
C GLY A 76 -18.47 28.38 -46.92
N VAL A 77 -17.13 28.21 -46.86
CA VAL A 77 -16.21 28.34 -48.01
C VAL A 77 -15.13 27.28 -47.93
N ALA A 78 -14.51 26.93 -49.04
CA ALA A 78 -13.34 26.07 -49.02
C ALA A 78 -12.19 26.73 -48.24
N ARG A 79 -11.57 25.98 -47.36
CA ARG A 79 -10.43 26.46 -46.59
C ARG A 79 -9.29 26.85 -47.55
N SER A 80 -8.88 28.11 -47.48
CA SER A 80 -7.82 28.65 -48.33
C SER A 80 -6.90 29.59 -47.53
N PRO A 81 -5.75 29.09 -47.00
CA PRO A 81 -4.81 29.91 -46.27
C PRO A 81 -4.33 31.18 -47.05
N ALA A 82 -4.15 31.03 -48.33
CA ALA A 82 -3.72 32.15 -49.17
C ALA A 82 -4.82 33.23 -49.33
N ALA A 83 -6.10 32.81 -49.51
CA ALA A 83 -7.22 33.74 -49.55
C ALA A 83 -7.45 34.41 -48.19
N ALA A 84 -7.34 33.66 -47.11
CA ALA A 84 -7.40 34.17 -45.74
C ALA A 84 -6.37 35.26 -45.50
N ALA A 85 -5.11 35.00 -45.86
CA ALA A 85 -4.00 35.94 -45.71
C ALA A 85 -4.24 37.24 -46.52
N ARG A 86 -4.65 37.11 -47.80
CA ARG A 86 -4.92 38.26 -48.66
C ARG A 86 -6.02 39.15 -48.09
N TRP A 87 -7.15 38.58 -47.71
CA TRP A 87 -8.28 39.33 -47.17
C TRP A 87 -7.99 39.93 -45.79
N ALA A 88 -7.27 39.21 -44.93
CA ALA A 88 -6.84 39.72 -43.63
C ALA A 88 -5.88 40.91 -43.76
N THR A 89 -4.93 40.85 -44.71
CA THR A 89 -3.99 41.94 -44.98
C THR A 89 -4.76 43.18 -45.47
N ALA A 90 -5.66 43.03 -46.46
CA ALA A 90 -6.47 44.14 -46.96
C ALA A 90 -7.30 44.80 -45.83
N SER A 91 -7.93 43.98 -44.98
CA SER A 91 -8.71 44.47 -43.84
C SER A 91 -7.85 45.21 -42.81
N ALA A 92 -6.67 44.68 -42.51
CA ALA A 92 -5.77 45.27 -41.52
C ALA A 92 -5.14 46.59 -42.01
N GLU A 93 -4.80 46.68 -43.33
CA GLU A 93 -4.33 47.90 -43.99
C GLU A 93 -5.45 48.98 -44.01
N GLY A 94 -6.71 48.53 -44.12
CA GLY A 94 -7.88 49.40 -43.94
C GLY A 94 -8.13 49.85 -42.50
N GLY A 95 -7.27 49.51 -41.58
CA GLY A 95 -7.33 49.91 -40.17
C GLY A 95 -8.35 49.17 -39.32
N CYS A 96 -9.04 48.14 -39.86
CA CYS A 96 -10.06 47.39 -39.15
C CYS A 96 -9.49 46.58 -38.02
N ALA A 97 -10.00 46.77 -36.81
CA ALA A 97 -9.51 46.07 -35.61
C ALA A 97 -9.69 44.56 -35.70
N ALA A 98 -10.85 44.08 -36.26
CA ALA A 98 -11.09 42.68 -36.50
C ALA A 98 -10.11 42.08 -37.52
N GLY A 99 -9.82 42.81 -38.61
CA GLY A 99 -8.82 42.41 -39.60
C GLY A 99 -7.40 42.33 -39.03
N GLN A 100 -7.03 43.31 -38.21
CA GLN A 100 -5.75 43.28 -37.47
C GLN A 100 -5.65 42.06 -36.53
N ALA A 101 -6.74 41.72 -35.84
CA ALA A 101 -6.75 40.54 -34.98
C ALA A 101 -6.64 39.24 -35.79
N VAL A 102 -7.37 39.13 -36.94
CA VAL A 102 -7.29 37.94 -37.80
C VAL A 102 -5.92 37.83 -38.47
N LEU A 103 -5.35 38.91 -39.01
CA LEU A 103 -4.03 38.88 -39.61
C LEU A 103 -2.94 38.53 -38.56
N GLY A 104 -3.04 39.12 -37.37
CA GLY A 104 -2.15 38.78 -36.24
C GLY A 104 -2.20 37.31 -35.92
N TRP A 105 -3.39 36.70 -35.89
CA TRP A 105 -3.53 35.26 -35.64
C TRP A 105 -2.96 34.41 -36.79
N LEU A 106 -3.16 34.76 -38.03
CA LEU A 106 -2.58 34.05 -39.18
C LEU A 106 -1.05 34.07 -39.12
N LEU A 107 -0.43 35.22 -38.78
CA LEU A 107 1.01 35.36 -38.58
C LEU A 107 1.50 34.58 -37.36
N TYR A 108 0.75 34.59 -36.27
CA TYR A 108 1.09 33.86 -35.06
C TYR A 108 1.15 32.32 -35.30
N GLU A 109 0.18 31.77 -36.00
CA GLU A 109 0.11 30.36 -36.33
C GLU A 109 0.90 29.98 -37.60
N GLY A 110 1.22 30.90 -38.46
CA GLY A 110 1.88 30.67 -39.76
C GLY A 110 0.90 30.11 -40.79
N ILE A 111 -0.34 30.60 -40.82
CA ILE A 111 -1.40 30.16 -41.74
C ILE A 111 -1.40 31.06 -42.97
N GLY A 112 -0.95 30.51 -44.10
CA GLY A 112 -0.91 31.26 -45.37
C GLY A 112 0.16 32.35 -45.47
N LEU A 113 0.86 32.61 -44.37
CA LEU A 113 1.98 33.56 -44.22
C LEU A 113 3.06 32.93 -43.38
N PRO A 114 4.34 33.34 -43.55
CA PRO A 114 5.39 32.93 -42.62
C PRO A 114 5.06 33.34 -41.19
N ARG A 115 5.38 32.49 -40.22
CA ARG A 115 5.16 32.79 -38.81
C ARG A 115 6.03 34.00 -38.37
N ASP A 116 5.36 35.02 -37.81
CA ASP A 116 6.00 36.18 -37.25
C ASP A 116 5.24 36.62 -35.97
N HIS A 117 5.80 36.24 -34.82
CA HIS A 117 5.19 36.59 -33.54
C HIS A 117 5.34 38.07 -33.19
N ALA A 118 6.37 38.74 -33.69
CA ALA A 118 6.60 40.18 -33.40
C ALA A 118 5.55 41.04 -34.10
N GLU A 119 5.34 40.79 -35.38
CA GLU A 119 4.30 41.49 -36.15
C GLU A 119 2.89 41.09 -35.66
N ALA A 120 2.67 39.83 -35.30
CA ALA A 120 1.41 39.39 -34.70
C ALA A 120 1.10 40.16 -33.41
N ALA A 121 2.07 40.28 -32.49
CA ALA A 121 1.89 41.04 -31.25
C ALA A 121 1.64 42.53 -31.49
N ARG A 122 2.28 43.11 -32.49
CA ARG A 122 2.04 44.52 -32.91
C ARG A 122 0.62 44.72 -33.42
N LEU A 123 0.12 43.83 -34.25
CA LEU A 123 -1.26 43.86 -34.79
C LEU A 123 -2.30 43.64 -33.68
N PHE A 124 -2.06 42.70 -32.78
CA PHE A 124 -2.94 42.51 -31.62
C PHE A 124 -2.95 43.75 -30.71
N ALA A 125 -1.82 44.43 -30.55
CA ALA A 125 -1.78 45.68 -29.79
C ALA A 125 -2.57 46.82 -30.46
N LEU A 126 -2.55 46.90 -31.79
CA LEU A 126 -3.39 47.85 -32.53
C LEU A 126 -4.87 47.55 -32.40
N ALA A 127 -5.25 46.29 -32.57
CA ALA A 127 -6.64 45.81 -32.39
C ALA A 127 -7.12 46.05 -30.93
N SER A 128 -6.27 45.75 -29.94
CA SER A 128 -6.55 45.98 -28.53
C SER A 128 -6.81 47.44 -28.19
N LYS A 129 -6.02 48.35 -28.75
CA LYS A 129 -6.22 49.81 -28.59
C LYS A 129 -7.58 50.30 -29.12
N GLN A 130 -8.08 49.66 -30.15
CA GLN A 130 -9.42 49.95 -30.71
C GLN A 130 -10.55 49.26 -29.93
N GLY A 131 -10.20 48.48 -28.87
CA GLY A 131 -11.19 47.82 -28.03
C GLY A 131 -11.67 46.46 -28.54
N GLU A 132 -10.98 45.87 -29.53
CA GLU A 132 -11.27 44.57 -30.09
C GLU A 132 -10.92 43.48 -29.08
N VAL A 133 -11.90 42.66 -28.71
CA VAL A 133 -11.80 41.66 -27.65
C VAL A 133 -10.81 40.55 -27.99
N ARG A 134 -10.81 40.09 -29.24
CA ARG A 134 -9.85 39.07 -29.71
C ARG A 134 -8.42 39.58 -29.70
N GLY A 135 -8.23 40.85 -30.11
CA GLY A 135 -6.92 41.51 -30.06
C GLY A 135 -6.39 41.62 -28.62
N MET A 136 -7.27 41.97 -27.66
CA MET A 136 -6.90 41.98 -26.23
C MET A 136 -6.52 40.60 -25.73
N THR A 137 -7.29 39.58 -26.07
CA THR A 137 -7.06 38.19 -25.63
C THR A 137 -5.73 37.65 -26.19
N TRP A 138 -5.49 37.81 -27.50
CA TRP A 138 -4.26 37.34 -28.12
C TRP A 138 -3.02 38.14 -27.69
N LEU A 139 -3.14 39.44 -27.50
CA LEU A 139 -2.06 40.23 -26.91
C LEU A 139 -1.73 39.75 -25.49
N GLY A 140 -2.76 39.43 -24.71
CA GLY A 140 -2.60 38.82 -23.39
C GLY A 140 -1.82 37.51 -23.46
N VAL A 141 -2.11 36.62 -24.43
CA VAL A 141 -1.36 35.38 -24.65
C VAL A 141 0.11 35.66 -25.03
N CYS A 142 0.34 36.62 -25.95
CA CYS A 142 1.70 37.03 -26.32
C CYS A 142 2.51 37.54 -25.12
N LEU A 143 1.92 38.39 -24.28
CA LEU A 143 2.55 38.94 -23.07
C LEU A 143 2.76 37.84 -21.99
N LEU A 144 1.83 36.90 -21.86
CA LEU A 144 1.97 35.82 -20.88
C LEU A 144 3.15 34.90 -21.19
N HIS A 145 3.36 34.60 -22.47
CA HIS A 145 4.40 33.66 -22.92
C HIS A 145 5.68 34.33 -23.46
N GLY A 146 5.71 35.65 -23.58
CA GLY A 146 6.84 36.37 -24.17
C GLY A 146 7.02 36.13 -25.68
N GLN A 147 5.91 35.88 -26.41
CA GLN A 147 5.94 35.57 -27.84
C GLN A 147 5.77 36.85 -28.65
N GLY A 148 6.81 37.25 -29.36
CA GLY A 148 6.85 38.52 -30.12
C GLY A 148 6.94 39.79 -29.27
N THR A 149 6.96 39.64 -27.96
CA THR A 149 7.09 40.74 -26.99
C THR A 149 7.76 40.24 -25.71
N THR A 150 8.17 41.15 -24.85
CA THR A 150 8.66 40.77 -23.52
C THR A 150 7.53 40.20 -22.67
N ALA A 151 7.82 39.12 -21.90
CA ALA A 151 6.85 38.55 -21.03
C ALA A 151 6.43 39.52 -19.91
N ASP A 152 5.14 39.77 -19.79
CA ASP A 152 4.55 40.55 -18.70
C ASP A 152 3.19 39.92 -18.29
N PRO A 153 3.21 38.98 -17.35
CA PRO A 153 1.99 38.32 -16.89
C PRO A 153 0.99 39.26 -16.19
N ARG A 154 1.47 40.42 -15.65
CA ARG A 154 0.56 41.40 -15.03
C ARG A 154 -0.23 42.17 -16.08
N ALA A 155 0.45 42.62 -17.13
CA ALA A 155 -0.20 43.29 -18.27
C ALA A 155 -1.16 42.29 -18.98
N ALA A 156 -0.74 41.05 -19.14
CA ALA A 156 -1.62 39.97 -19.67
C ALA A 156 -2.91 39.82 -18.85
N ALA A 157 -2.79 39.76 -17.53
CA ALA A 157 -3.96 39.63 -16.62
C ALA A 157 -4.92 40.82 -16.75
N ALA A 158 -4.41 42.04 -16.88
CA ALA A 158 -5.23 43.24 -17.07
C ALA A 158 -6.01 43.20 -18.40
N LEU A 159 -5.36 42.74 -19.47
CA LEU A 159 -6.00 42.57 -20.78
C LEU A 159 -7.06 41.49 -20.77
N PHE A 160 -6.76 40.32 -20.16
CA PHE A 160 -7.72 39.26 -20.02
C PHE A 160 -8.93 39.69 -19.20
N LEU A 161 -8.73 40.38 -18.07
CA LEU A 161 -9.85 40.90 -17.28
C LEU A 161 -10.74 41.82 -18.12
N LYS A 162 -10.14 42.80 -18.84
CA LYS A 162 -10.86 43.75 -19.67
C LYS A 162 -11.64 43.05 -20.80
N ALA A 163 -11.06 42.03 -21.42
CA ALA A 163 -11.72 41.23 -22.45
C ALA A 163 -12.84 40.33 -21.85
N ALA A 164 -12.60 39.76 -20.67
CA ALA A 164 -13.58 38.94 -19.95
C ALA A 164 -14.80 39.76 -19.50
N GLU A 165 -14.60 40.99 -19.02
CA GLU A 165 -15.68 41.96 -18.69
C GLU A 165 -16.52 42.36 -19.92
N LYS A 166 -15.95 42.22 -21.11
CA LYS A 166 -16.67 42.40 -22.38
C LYS A 166 -17.35 41.12 -22.90
N GLY A 167 -17.34 40.03 -22.10
CA GLY A 167 -18.03 38.77 -22.40
C GLY A 167 -17.18 37.71 -23.09
N SER A 168 -15.86 37.89 -23.23
CA SER A 168 -15.03 36.84 -23.82
C SER A 168 -14.86 35.65 -22.91
N ALA A 169 -15.38 34.50 -23.33
CA ALA A 169 -15.21 33.23 -22.63
C ALA A 169 -13.75 32.78 -22.58
N ALA A 170 -13.02 32.96 -23.70
CA ALA A 170 -11.61 32.66 -23.79
C ALA A 170 -10.76 33.50 -22.80
N ALA A 171 -11.04 34.81 -22.72
CA ALA A 171 -10.38 35.70 -21.77
C ALA A 171 -10.77 35.37 -20.32
N SER A 172 -12.03 34.99 -20.08
CA SER A 172 -12.51 34.50 -18.77
C SER A 172 -11.74 33.25 -18.31
N TYR A 173 -11.49 32.31 -19.23
CA TYR A 173 -10.64 31.14 -18.93
C TYR A 173 -9.20 31.56 -18.56
N TRP A 174 -8.57 32.40 -19.40
CA TRP A 174 -7.18 32.81 -19.13
C TRP A 174 -7.05 33.60 -17.82
N TYR A 175 -7.95 34.54 -17.57
CA TYR A 175 -7.95 35.29 -16.31
C TYR A 175 -8.22 34.39 -15.09
N GLY A 176 -9.22 33.49 -15.20
CA GLY A 176 -9.53 32.49 -14.18
C GLY A 176 -8.32 31.58 -13.89
N ARG A 177 -7.61 31.15 -14.95
CA ARG A 177 -6.38 30.35 -14.81
C ARG A 177 -5.27 31.11 -14.11
N LEU A 178 -5.03 32.40 -14.46
CA LEU A 178 -4.03 33.22 -13.78
C LEU A 178 -4.34 33.38 -12.28
N ARG A 179 -5.61 33.60 -11.92
CA ARG A 179 -6.09 33.66 -10.53
C ARG A 179 -5.96 32.33 -9.81
N TYR A 180 -6.18 31.21 -10.50
CA TYR A 180 -6.02 29.87 -9.90
C TYR A 180 -4.57 29.55 -9.54
N PHE A 181 -3.62 29.84 -10.42
CA PHE A 181 -2.20 29.55 -10.19
C PHE A 181 -1.41 30.69 -9.51
N GLY A 182 -1.94 31.90 -9.50
CA GLY A 182 -1.22 33.09 -8.99
C GLY A 182 -0.13 33.56 -9.94
N THR A 183 -0.33 33.44 -11.27
CA THR A 183 0.68 33.80 -12.27
C THR A 183 0.59 35.28 -12.60
N GLY A 184 1.56 36.08 -12.18
CA GLY A 184 1.62 37.52 -12.38
C GLY A 184 0.64 38.33 -11.53
N ILE A 185 -0.31 37.72 -10.90
CA ILE A 185 -1.31 38.31 -9.99
C ILE A 185 -1.49 37.41 -8.76
N GLU A 186 -2.00 37.99 -7.68
CA GLU A 186 -2.29 37.22 -6.46
C GLU A 186 -3.30 36.09 -6.73
N ARG A 187 -3.02 34.93 -6.12
CA ARG A 187 -3.90 33.77 -6.21
C ARG A 187 -5.22 34.04 -5.48
N ASP A 188 -6.32 33.81 -6.18
CA ASP A 188 -7.67 33.93 -5.65
C ASP A 188 -8.58 32.87 -6.28
N TYR A 189 -8.80 31.81 -5.52
CA TYR A 189 -9.63 30.69 -6.00
C TYR A 189 -11.11 31.07 -6.19
N THR A 190 -11.63 32.04 -5.43
CA THR A 190 -13.02 32.48 -5.55
C THR A 190 -13.25 33.25 -6.85
N ALA A 191 -12.36 34.21 -7.13
CA ALA A 191 -12.39 34.92 -8.41
C ALA A 191 -12.12 33.95 -9.58
N ALA A 192 -11.15 33.02 -9.42
CA ALA A 192 -10.86 32.00 -10.42
C ALA A 192 -12.11 31.18 -10.77
N ALA A 193 -12.79 30.62 -9.76
CA ALA A 193 -13.96 29.79 -9.96
C ALA A 193 -15.10 30.54 -10.66
N ARG A 194 -15.31 31.82 -10.33
CA ARG A 194 -16.34 32.64 -11.00
C ARG A 194 -16.06 32.84 -12.48
N TRP A 195 -14.82 33.19 -12.85
CA TRP A 195 -14.46 33.40 -14.24
C TRP A 195 -14.39 32.08 -15.04
N LEU A 196 -13.91 31.01 -14.40
CA LEU A 196 -13.92 29.68 -14.99
C LEU A 196 -15.33 29.15 -15.20
N GLN A 197 -16.29 29.46 -14.30
CA GLN A 197 -17.69 29.11 -14.50
C GLN A 197 -18.24 29.74 -15.77
N HIS A 198 -18.01 31.06 -15.98
CA HIS A 198 -18.43 31.74 -17.19
C HIS A 198 -17.86 31.08 -18.46
N ALA A 199 -16.57 30.76 -18.47
CA ALA A 199 -15.93 30.10 -19.61
C ALA A 199 -16.39 28.64 -19.80
N ALA A 200 -16.70 27.93 -18.71
CA ALA A 200 -17.22 26.56 -18.75
C ALA A 200 -18.65 26.47 -19.27
N ASP A 201 -19.47 27.47 -18.94
CA ASP A 201 -20.85 27.56 -19.44
C ASP A 201 -20.90 27.78 -20.97
N ASP A 202 -19.87 28.45 -21.51
CA ASP A 202 -19.65 28.60 -22.96
C ASP A 202 -18.98 27.37 -23.61
N GLY A 203 -18.74 26.28 -22.84
CA GLY A 203 -18.29 25.00 -23.37
C GLY A 203 -16.74 24.87 -23.48
N ILE A 204 -15.95 25.77 -22.91
CA ILE A 204 -14.48 25.66 -22.95
C ILE A 204 -14.04 24.49 -22.07
N ALA A 205 -13.52 23.44 -22.69
CA ALA A 205 -13.17 22.17 -22.01
C ALA A 205 -12.09 22.36 -20.91
N GLU A 206 -11.10 23.18 -21.14
CA GLU A 206 -10.05 23.50 -20.17
C GLU A 206 -10.60 24.30 -18.97
N ALA A 207 -11.60 25.15 -19.20
CA ALA A 207 -12.30 25.84 -18.13
C ALA A 207 -13.14 24.88 -17.30
N GLN A 208 -13.83 23.94 -17.96
CA GLN A 208 -14.57 22.87 -17.30
C GLN A 208 -13.64 22.01 -16.44
N ASP A 209 -12.45 21.64 -16.92
CA ASP A 209 -11.46 20.88 -16.14
C ASP A 209 -10.97 21.66 -14.91
N LEU A 210 -10.57 22.93 -15.06
CA LEU A 210 -10.12 23.73 -13.92
C LEU A 210 -11.25 24.02 -12.92
N LEU A 211 -12.46 24.29 -13.39
CA LEU A 211 -13.63 24.46 -12.53
C LEU A 211 -13.98 23.16 -11.78
N ALA A 212 -13.87 22.02 -12.48
CA ALA A 212 -14.05 20.72 -11.84
C ALA A 212 -13.04 20.50 -10.70
N ARG A 213 -11.78 20.90 -10.90
CA ARG A 213 -10.75 20.87 -9.83
C ARG A 213 -11.13 21.77 -8.66
N CYS A 214 -11.63 22.99 -8.93
CA CYS A 214 -12.13 23.89 -7.90
C CYS A 214 -13.23 23.22 -7.06
N ARG A 215 -14.24 22.64 -7.72
CA ARG A 215 -15.36 21.98 -7.05
C ARG A 215 -14.96 20.71 -6.33
N PHE A 216 -14.08 19.90 -6.91
CA PHE A 216 -13.61 18.65 -6.31
C PHE A 216 -12.84 18.89 -5.00
N LEU A 217 -11.98 19.92 -4.98
CA LEU A 217 -11.13 20.27 -3.84
C LEU A 217 -11.80 21.27 -2.87
N GLY A 218 -12.92 21.87 -3.24
CA GLY A 218 -13.55 22.95 -2.46
C GLY A 218 -12.76 24.26 -2.49
N ARG A 219 -11.99 24.53 -3.55
CA ARG A 219 -11.16 25.75 -3.71
C ARG A 219 -11.97 26.86 -4.35
N GLY A 220 -12.30 27.90 -3.59
CA GLY A 220 -13.11 29.05 -4.07
C GLY A 220 -14.58 28.74 -4.36
N THR A 221 -15.00 27.51 -4.12
CA THR A 221 -16.38 27.02 -4.20
C THR A 221 -16.67 26.06 -3.06
N ARG A 222 -17.96 25.79 -2.80
CA ARG A 222 -18.33 24.64 -1.96
C ARG A 222 -17.84 23.36 -2.64
N GLN A 223 -17.29 22.43 -1.82
CA GLN A 223 -16.89 21.13 -2.35
C GLN A 223 -18.10 20.37 -2.91
N ASP A 224 -18.01 20.00 -4.18
CA ASP A 224 -19.02 19.23 -4.91
C ASP A 224 -18.31 18.25 -5.86
N ARG A 225 -18.08 17.04 -5.38
CA ARG A 225 -17.40 16.00 -6.15
C ARG A 225 -18.28 15.48 -7.32
N GLY A 226 -19.59 15.40 -7.11
CA GLY A 226 -20.52 14.96 -8.15
C GLY A 226 -20.59 15.95 -9.31
N GLY A 227 -20.74 17.24 -9.01
CA GLY A 227 -20.69 18.30 -10.00
C GLY A 227 -19.33 18.40 -10.73
N ALA A 228 -18.22 18.13 -10.03
CA ALA A 228 -16.90 18.07 -10.66
C ALA A 228 -16.82 16.94 -11.69
N VAL A 229 -17.31 15.73 -11.36
CA VAL A 229 -17.37 14.60 -12.29
C VAL A 229 -18.22 14.94 -13.51
N GLY A 230 -19.34 15.67 -13.34
CA GLY A 230 -20.16 16.16 -14.45
C GLY A 230 -19.38 17.03 -15.42
N LEU A 231 -18.61 17.99 -14.92
CA LEU A 231 -17.75 18.86 -15.72
C LEU A 231 -16.63 18.09 -16.43
N TRP A 232 -15.97 17.15 -15.75
CA TRP A 232 -14.96 16.31 -16.41
C TRP A 232 -15.56 15.42 -17.51
N ARG A 233 -16.80 14.95 -17.37
CA ARG A 233 -17.48 14.24 -18.47
C ARG A 233 -17.68 15.14 -19.69
N GLN A 234 -18.09 16.38 -19.51
CA GLN A 234 -18.24 17.33 -20.61
C GLN A 234 -16.89 17.61 -21.28
N ALA A 235 -15.85 17.91 -20.51
CA ALA A 235 -14.51 18.15 -21.02
C ALA A 235 -13.89 16.91 -21.70
N ALA A 236 -14.21 15.70 -21.22
CA ALA A 236 -13.76 14.45 -21.83
C ALA A 236 -14.45 14.19 -23.19
N VAL A 237 -15.74 14.53 -23.33
CA VAL A 237 -16.44 14.47 -24.62
C VAL A 237 -15.79 15.40 -25.65
N ALA A 238 -15.25 16.54 -25.22
CA ALA A 238 -14.45 17.43 -26.06
C ALA A 238 -13.03 16.91 -26.35
N GLY A 239 -12.66 15.73 -25.82
CA GLY A 239 -11.36 15.08 -26.08
C GLY A 239 -10.22 15.54 -25.16
N LEU A 240 -10.50 16.26 -24.07
CA LEU A 240 -9.45 16.75 -23.18
C LEU A 240 -8.82 15.58 -22.38
N ALA A 241 -7.55 15.31 -22.61
CA ALA A 241 -6.82 14.20 -22.00
C ALA A 241 -6.78 14.28 -20.45
N SER A 242 -6.61 15.48 -19.90
CA SER A 242 -6.60 15.69 -18.45
C SER A 242 -7.95 15.41 -17.80
N ALA A 243 -9.06 15.71 -18.52
CA ALA A 243 -10.41 15.38 -18.06
C ALA A 243 -10.67 13.88 -18.10
N HIS A 244 -10.26 13.19 -19.17
CA HIS A 244 -10.29 11.72 -19.21
C HIS A 244 -9.52 11.11 -18.04
N PHE A 245 -8.31 11.60 -17.76
CA PHE A 245 -7.49 11.12 -16.67
C PHE A 245 -8.14 11.32 -15.30
N SER A 246 -8.64 12.53 -15.01
CA SER A 246 -9.32 12.87 -13.75
C SER A 246 -10.60 12.06 -13.56
N LEU A 247 -11.41 11.91 -14.63
CA LEU A 247 -12.63 11.11 -14.62
C LEU A 247 -12.32 9.62 -14.39
N GLY A 248 -11.28 9.08 -15.05
CA GLY A 248 -10.80 7.72 -14.83
C GLY A 248 -10.42 7.46 -13.38
N LEU A 249 -9.70 8.39 -12.74
CA LEU A 249 -9.35 8.30 -11.32
C LEU A 249 -10.59 8.34 -10.40
N CYS A 250 -11.57 9.19 -10.71
CA CYS A 250 -12.82 9.25 -9.95
C CYS A 250 -13.63 7.96 -10.06
N LEU A 251 -13.75 7.39 -11.26
CA LEU A 251 -14.42 6.10 -11.49
C LEU A 251 -13.69 4.93 -10.85
N TYR A 252 -12.36 4.94 -10.88
CA TYR A 252 -11.57 3.88 -10.27
C TYR A 252 -11.74 3.87 -8.74
N ALA A 253 -11.72 5.05 -8.10
CA ALA A 253 -11.76 5.19 -6.65
C ALA A 253 -13.18 5.35 -6.06
N GLY A 254 -14.23 5.51 -6.89
CA GLY A 254 -15.58 5.79 -6.43
C GLY A 254 -15.75 7.20 -5.82
N ASN A 255 -14.97 8.19 -6.29
CA ASN A 255 -14.96 9.54 -5.74
C ASN A 255 -15.94 10.47 -6.50
N GLY A 256 -17.09 10.79 -5.89
CA GLY A 256 -18.12 11.62 -6.51
C GLY A 256 -18.96 10.90 -7.56
N VAL A 257 -18.69 9.63 -7.79
CA VAL A 257 -19.41 8.72 -8.70
C VAL A 257 -19.25 7.29 -8.19
N ALA A 258 -20.18 6.40 -8.52
CA ALA A 258 -19.99 4.97 -8.22
C ALA A 258 -18.73 4.43 -8.91
N ALA A 259 -18.00 3.55 -8.22
CA ALA A 259 -16.81 2.93 -8.77
C ALA A 259 -17.16 2.07 -9.99
N ASP A 260 -16.43 2.26 -11.07
CA ASP A 260 -16.53 1.48 -12.30
C ASP A 260 -15.14 1.33 -12.91
N ALA A 261 -14.49 0.20 -12.64
CA ALA A 261 -13.15 -0.06 -13.10
C ALA A 261 -13.05 -0.21 -14.62
N ALA A 262 -14.09 -0.72 -15.30
CA ALA A 262 -14.08 -0.88 -16.74
C ALA A 262 -14.15 0.47 -17.46
N ALA A 263 -15.04 1.34 -17.01
CA ALA A 263 -15.12 2.71 -17.50
C ALA A 263 -13.82 3.49 -17.20
N ALA A 264 -13.25 3.32 -16.01
CA ALA A 264 -11.97 3.94 -15.63
C ALA A 264 -10.84 3.53 -16.59
N ALA A 265 -10.69 2.23 -16.89
CA ALA A 265 -9.68 1.75 -17.85
C ALA A 265 -9.90 2.32 -19.27
N GLY A 266 -11.15 2.48 -19.70
CA GLY A 266 -11.49 3.14 -20.97
C GLY A 266 -11.03 4.60 -21.00
N HIS A 267 -11.26 5.35 -19.93
CA HIS A 267 -10.82 6.73 -19.81
C HIS A 267 -9.28 6.85 -19.68
N PHE A 268 -8.62 5.95 -18.95
CA PHE A 268 -7.16 5.92 -18.92
C PHE A 268 -6.58 5.63 -20.32
N ARG A 269 -7.23 4.76 -21.11
CA ARG A 269 -6.81 4.49 -22.50
C ARG A 269 -6.87 5.74 -23.35
N ALA A 270 -7.99 6.45 -23.36
CA ALA A 270 -8.15 7.69 -24.12
C ALA A 270 -7.09 8.74 -23.75
N ALA A 271 -6.83 8.92 -22.45
CA ALA A 271 -5.79 9.82 -21.97
C ALA A 271 -4.37 9.34 -22.32
N ALA A 272 -4.12 8.03 -22.27
CA ALA A 272 -2.83 7.43 -22.62
C ALA A 272 -2.50 7.56 -24.11
N GLU A 273 -3.48 7.36 -24.97
CA GLU A 273 -3.38 7.55 -26.44
C GLU A 273 -3.07 9.02 -26.78
N SER A 274 -3.59 9.96 -25.99
CA SER A 274 -3.24 11.40 -26.09
C SER A 274 -1.86 11.73 -25.53
N GLY A 275 -1.10 10.75 -25.03
CA GLY A 275 0.30 10.94 -24.60
C GLY A 275 0.50 11.22 -23.11
N LEU A 276 -0.53 11.15 -22.27
CA LEU A 276 -0.41 11.46 -20.83
C LEU A 276 0.28 10.31 -20.07
N ALA A 277 1.49 10.56 -19.57
CA ALA A 277 2.34 9.54 -18.94
C ALA A 277 1.68 8.88 -17.71
N GLY A 278 0.98 9.64 -16.87
CA GLY A 278 0.24 9.11 -15.71
C GLY A 278 -0.89 8.17 -16.10
N ALA A 279 -1.59 8.47 -17.23
CA ALA A 279 -2.63 7.60 -17.75
C ALA A 279 -2.06 6.31 -18.35
N MET A 280 -0.93 6.39 -19.07
CA MET A 280 -0.20 5.22 -19.57
C MET A 280 0.21 4.29 -18.42
N PHE A 281 0.70 4.84 -17.33
CA PHE A 281 1.07 4.09 -16.14
C PHE A 281 -0.15 3.36 -15.53
N LEU A 282 -1.26 4.07 -15.29
CA LEU A 282 -2.45 3.47 -14.72
C LEU A 282 -3.12 2.44 -15.64
N LEU A 283 -3.10 2.68 -16.96
CA LEU A 283 -3.55 1.70 -17.93
C LEU A 283 -2.68 0.43 -17.89
N GLY A 284 -1.37 0.61 -17.73
CA GLY A 284 -0.44 -0.49 -17.48
C GLY A 284 -0.82 -1.30 -16.26
N GLN A 285 -1.14 -0.65 -15.15
CA GLN A 285 -1.63 -1.32 -13.93
C GLN A 285 -2.96 -2.06 -14.18
N CYS A 286 -3.91 -1.45 -14.89
CA CYS A 286 -5.16 -2.12 -15.26
C CYS A 286 -4.90 -3.44 -15.98
N HIS A 287 -3.98 -3.49 -16.92
CA HIS A 287 -3.61 -4.72 -17.62
C HIS A 287 -2.82 -5.71 -16.76
N VAL A 288 -1.84 -5.26 -15.98
CA VAL A 288 -1.03 -6.15 -15.11
C VAL A 288 -1.90 -6.90 -14.10
N PHE A 289 -2.85 -6.19 -13.49
CA PHE A 289 -3.68 -6.74 -12.41
C PHE A 289 -5.07 -7.21 -12.86
N GLY A 290 -5.47 -6.96 -14.10
CA GLY A 290 -6.80 -7.29 -14.60
C GLY A 290 -7.91 -6.42 -14.00
N ILE A 291 -7.64 -5.14 -13.72
CA ILE A 291 -8.58 -4.20 -13.11
C ILE A 291 -9.30 -3.41 -14.20
N GLY A 292 -10.56 -3.72 -14.44
CA GLY A 292 -11.36 -3.07 -15.48
C GLY A 292 -10.95 -3.39 -16.93
N ALA A 293 -9.92 -4.22 -17.11
CA ALA A 293 -9.47 -4.73 -18.40
C ALA A 293 -9.03 -6.20 -18.23
N PRO A 294 -9.04 -7.04 -19.27
CA PRO A 294 -8.48 -8.36 -19.21
C PRO A 294 -7.01 -8.31 -18.72
N ARG A 295 -6.66 -9.25 -17.85
CA ARG A 295 -5.28 -9.35 -17.37
C ARG A 295 -4.36 -9.73 -18.51
N ASP A 296 -3.43 -8.85 -18.81
CA ASP A 296 -2.39 -9.03 -19.83
C ASP A 296 -1.12 -8.32 -19.35
N VAL A 297 -0.21 -9.11 -18.77
CA VAL A 297 1.00 -8.57 -18.14
C VAL A 297 1.96 -7.98 -19.19
N ASP A 298 2.03 -8.58 -20.39
CA ASP A 298 2.91 -8.13 -21.47
C ASP A 298 2.43 -6.76 -21.99
N ALA A 299 1.13 -6.60 -22.24
CA ALA A 299 0.53 -5.31 -22.60
C ALA A 299 0.74 -4.27 -21.49
N GLY A 300 0.59 -4.67 -20.22
CA GLY A 300 0.81 -3.79 -19.07
C GLY A 300 2.25 -3.26 -19.02
N VAL A 301 3.23 -4.14 -19.17
CA VAL A 301 4.66 -3.75 -19.21
C VAL A 301 4.99 -2.88 -20.44
N ALA A 302 4.35 -3.13 -21.58
CA ALA A 302 4.50 -2.26 -22.75
C ALA A 302 4.00 -0.83 -22.46
N TRP A 303 2.91 -0.68 -21.72
CA TRP A 303 2.42 0.63 -21.26
C TRP A 303 3.34 1.27 -20.22
N TYR A 304 3.90 0.51 -19.26
CA TYR A 304 4.92 1.04 -18.34
C TYR A 304 6.15 1.57 -19.09
N ARG A 305 6.61 0.86 -20.14
CA ARG A 305 7.74 1.32 -20.96
C ARG A 305 7.44 2.66 -21.62
N ARG A 306 6.27 2.80 -22.26
CA ARG A 306 5.82 4.07 -22.87
C ARG A 306 5.69 5.20 -21.83
N ALA A 307 5.17 4.89 -20.65
CA ALA A 307 5.06 5.87 -19.57
C ALA A 307 6.44 6.30 -19.04
N ALA A 308 7.39 5.37 -18.90
CA ALA A 308 8.75 5.66 -18.47
C ALA A 308 9.50 6.53 -19.50
N GLU A 309 9.33 6.26 -20.80
CA GLU A 309 9.87 7.08 -21.91
C GLU A 309 9.32 8.52 -21.86
N ARG A 310 8.07 8.69 -21.36
CA ARG A 310 7.45 10.00 -21.12
C ARG A 310 7.78 10.59 -19.76
N GLY A 311 8.66 9.94 -18.99
CA GLY A 311 9.21 10.45 -17.75
C GLY A 311 8.41 10.14 -16.49
N SER A 312 7.45 9.21 -16.50
CA SER A 312 6.76 8.75 -15.29
C SER A 312 7.72 8.04 -14.35
N ARG A 313 7.91 8.59 -13.16
CA ARG A 313 8.75 8.00 -12.10
C ARG A 313 8.12 6.70 -11.55
N GLU A 314 6.79 6.62 -11.52
CA GLU A 314 6.05 5.45 -11.10
C GLU A 314 6.26 4.29 -12.08
N ALA A 315 6.20 4.58 -13.38
CA ALA A 315 6.44 3.59 -14.42
C ALA A 315 7.92 3.12 -14.45
N GLU A 316 8.87 4.02 -14.25
CA GLU A 316 10.29 3.65 -14.11
C GLU A 316 10.49 2.71 -12.92
N PHE A 317 9.83 2.96 -11.79
CA PHE A 317 9.89 2.09 -10.62
C PHE A 317 9.31 0.70 -10.91
N GLU A 318 8.08 0.62 -11.43
CA GLU A 318 7.41 -0.67 -11.69
C GLU A 318 8.12 -1.47 -12.80
N LEU A 319 8.65 -0.79 -13.82
CA LEU A 319 9.46 -1.44 -14.85
C LEU A 319 10.77 -2.00 -14.25
N GLY A 320 11.37 -1.29 -13.30
CA GLY A 320 12.51 -1.79 -12.53
C GLY A 320 12.17 -3.04 -11.72
N GLU A 321 11.00 -3.10 -11.08
CA GLU A 321 10.51 -4.31 -10.39
C GLU A 321 10.30 -5.47 -11.39
N CYS A 322 9.75 -5.19 -12.59
CA CYS A 322 9.59 -6.19 -13.62
C CYS A 322 10.94 -6.81 -14.06
N HIS A 323 11.98 -6.00 -14.25
CA HIS A 323 13.32 -6.49 -14.56
C HIS A 323 13.98 -7.22 -13.37
N ALA A 324 13.78 -6.76 -12.14
CA ALA A 324 14.30 -7.44 -10.95
C ALA A 324 13.71 -8.85 -10.78
N LEU A 325 12.43 -9.03 -11.13
CA LEU A 325 11.70 -10.29 -10.98
C LEU A 325 11.77 -11.19 -12.21
N GLY A 326 12.04 -10.64 -13.39
CA GLY A 326 12.00 -11.38 -14.65
C GLY A 326 10.57 -11.77 -15.05
N VAL A 327 9.63 -10.80 -15.07
CA VAL A 327 8.21 -11.02 -15.44
C VAL A 327 7.91 -10.45 -16.83
N ALA A 328 6.79 -10.87 -17.44
CA ALA A 328 6.31 -10.39 -18.74
C ALA A 328 7.34 -10.60 -19.88
N GLY A 329 7.89 -11.79 -19.97
CA GLY A 329 8.88 -12.11 -21.01
C GLY A 329 10.22 -11.38 -20.86
N LEU A 330 10.38 -10.53 -19.84
CA LEU A 330 11.65 -9.88 -19.52
C LEU A 330 12.59 -10.86 -18.82
N ALA A 331 13.83 -10.92 -19.27
CA ALA A 331 14.88 -11.59 -18.50
C ALA A 331 15.14 -10.86 -17.19
N ARG A 332 15.42 -11.62 -16.12
CA ARG A 332 15.85 -11.02 -14.86
C ARG A 332 17.16 -10.26 -15.09
N ASP A 333 17.11 -8.95 -14.86
CA ASP A 333 18.24 -8.04 -15.04
C ASP A 333 18.32 -7.04 -13.89
N ALA A 334 19.17 -7.35 -12.91
CA ALA A 334 19.38 -6.50 -11.74
C ALA A 334 20.08 -5.18 -12.10
N GLY A 335 20.89 -5.15 -13.17
CA GLY A 335 21.55 -3.93 -13.65
C GLY A 335 20.54 -2.94 -14.23
N GLU A 336 19.64 -3.40 -15.08
CA GLU A 336 18.58 -2.59 -15.66
C GLU A 336 17.57 -2.14 -14.58
N ALA A 337 17.20 -3.04 -13.66
CA ALA A 337 16.37 -2.68 -12.51
C ALA A 337 16.98 -1.54 -11.70
N MET A 338 18.27 -1.64 -11.37
CA MET A 338 19.01 -0.60 -10.65
C MET A 338 19.06 0.72 -11.43
N ARG A 339 19.23 0.69 -12.76
CA ARG A 339 19.22 1.87 -13.62
C ARG A 339 17.89 2.61 -13.54
N LEU A 340 16.80 1.85 -13.65
CA LEU A 340 15.41 2.35 -13.60
C LEU A 340 15.05 2.88 -12.21
N TRP A 341 15.37 2.16 -11.14
CA TRP A 341 15.15 2.65 -9.78
C TRP A 341 15.92 3.95 -9.50
N ARG A 342 17.18 4.07 -9.99
CA ARG A 342 17.93 5.32 -9.86
C ARG A 342 17.29 6.46 -10.64
N ALA A 343 16.71 6.21 -11.82
CA ALA A 343 15.99 7.21 -12.59
C ALA A 343 14.75 7.68 -11.82
N ALA A 344 13.93 6.76 -11.31
CA ALA A 344 12.76 7.05 -10.49
C ALA A 344 13.13 7.82 -9.19
N ALA A 345 14.16 7.37 -8.47
CA ALA A 345 14.61 8.01 -7.23
C ALA A 345 15.15 9.43 -7.45
N ARG A 346 15.80 9.72 -8.58
CA ARG A 346 16.20 11.08 -8.95
C ARG A 346 15.00 12.02 -9.10
N LYS A 347 13.84 11.49 -9.52
CA LYS A 347 12.57 12.22 -9.65
C LYS A 347 11.76 12.23 -8.34
N GLY A 348 12.35 11.77 -7.22
CA GLY A 348 11.74 11.78 -5.89
C GLY A 348 10.84 10.57 -5.61
N HIS A 349 10.96 9.46 -6.34
CA HIS A 349 10.22 8.24 -6.02
C HIS A 349 10.84 7.55 -4.80
N ALA A 350 10.18 7.69 -3.65
CA ALA A 350 10.73 7.28 -2.35
C ALA A 350 10.93 5.76 -2.23
N ARG A 351 9.97 4.93 -2.70
CA ARG A 351 10.09 3.47 -2.71
C ARG A 351 11.27 2.98 -3.56
N ALA A 352 11.59 3.68 -4.66
CA ALA A 352 12.77 3.35 -5.46
C ALA A 352 14.06 3.54 -4.66
N ALA A 353 14.13 4.59 -3.83
CA ALA A 353 15.27 4.80 -2.95
C ALA A 353 15.41 3.68 -1.91
N VAL A 354 14.30 3.15 -1.35
CA VAL A 354 14.32 1.97 -0.48
C VAL A 354 14.88 0.76 -1.21
N LYS A 355 14.41 0.47 -2.44
CA LYS A 355 14.90 -0.68 -3.24
C LYS A 355 16.39 -0.60 -3.54
N ILE A 356 16.88 0.60 -3.87
CA ILE A 356 18.32 0.83 -4.05
C ILE A 356 19.07 0.60 -2.74
N GLY A 357 18.52 1.04 -1.60
CA GLY A 357 19.06 0.77 -0.26
C GLY A 357 19.16 -0.73 0.00
N HIS A 358 18.12 -1.50 -0.31
CA HIS A 358 18.13 -2.96 -0.19
C HIS A 358 19.19 -3.60 -1.09
N ALA A 359 19.27 -3.18 -2.35
CA ALA A 359 20.27 -3.71 -3.28
C ALA A 359 21.70 -3.51 -2.75
N TYR A 360 22.02 -2.35 -2.18
CA TYR A 360 23.33 -2.11 -1.56
C TYR A 360 23.52 -2.81 -0.21
N ARG A 361 22.46 -3.01 0.58
CA ARG A 361 22.54 -3.68 1.89
C ARG A 361 22.89 -5.16 1.75
N TRP A 362 22.32 -5.83 0.74
CA TRP A 362 22.44 -7.27 0.54
C TRP A 362 23.26 -7.69 -0.69
N GLY A 363 23.79 -6.72 -1.45
CA GLY A 363 24.59 -7.02 -2.65
C GLY A 363 23.79 -7.57 -3.82
N GLU A 364 22.51 -7.17 -3.96
CA GLU A 364 21.64 -7.65 -5.03
C GLU A 364 21.84 -6.85 -6.32
N GLY A 365 22.58 -7.42 -7.27
CA GLY A 365 22.89 -6.79 -8.55
C GLY A 365 23.95 -5.68 -8.50
N VAL A 366 24.47 -5.39 -7.31
CA VAL A 366 25.57 -4.45 -7.04
C VAL A 366 26.43 -4.98 -5.91
N ALA A 367 27.67 -4.52 -5.79
CA ALA A 367 28.51 -4.85 -4.64
C ALA A 367 27.87 -4.32 -3.34
N GLU A 368 27.90 -5.14 -2.27
CA GLU A 368 27.42 -4.74 -0.95
C GLU A 368 28.11 -3.46 -0.47
N ASN A 369 27.31 -2.50 -0.03
CA ASN A 369 27.78 -1.22 0.50
C ASN A 369 26.79 -0.67 1.53
N LYS A 370 26.93 -1.10 2.79
CA LYS A 370 26.04 -0.73 3.88
C LYS A 370 26.00 0.78 4.18
N PRO A 371 27.12 1.54 4.13
CA PRO A 371 27.07 3.00 4.24
C PRO A 371 26.21 3.67 3.16
N LEU A 372 26.33 3.19 1.92
CA LEU A 372 25.52 3.72 0.81
C LEU A 372 24.05 3.33 0.93
N ALA A 373 23.75 2.11 1.42
CA ALA A 373 22.38 1.70 1.72
C ALA A 373 21.73 2.63 2.74
N LEU A 374 22.44 2.94 3.84
CA LEU A 374 21.98 3.89 4.86
C LEU A 374 21.67 5.28 4.27
N ALA A 375 22.52 5.78 3.37
CA ALA A 375 22.29 7.07 2.70
C ALA A 375 21.01 7.04 1.83
N TRP A 376 20.74 5.93 1.15
CA TRP A 376 19.53 5.78 0.35
C TRP A 376 18.27 5.67 1.20
N TYR A 377 18.31 4.99 2.34
CA TYR A 377 17.19 4.95 3.28
C TYR A 377 16.89 6.34 3.87
N ARG A 378 17.92 7.16 4.20
CA ARG A 378 17.72 8.55 4.62
C ARG A 378 16.99 9.35 3.54
N ARG A 379 17.46 9.25 2.29
CA ARG A 379 16.80 9.92 1.17
C ARG A 379 15.35 9.46 0.98
N ALA A 380 15.05 8.18 1.16
CA ALA A 380 13.68 7.66 1.11
C ALA A 380 12.79 8.27 2.22
N ALA A 381 13.31 8.39 3.44
CA ALA A 381 12.61 9.00 4.56
C ALA A 381 12.35 10.50 4.32
N GLU A 382 13.33 11.24 3.77
CA GLU A 382 13.19 12.65 3.37
C GLU A 382 12.09 12.85 2.31
N HIS A 383 11.88 11.88 1.44
CA HIS A 383 10.78 11.86 0.46
C HIS A 383 9.48 11.25 0.99
N GLY A 384 9.37 11.01 2.31
CA GLY A 384 8.14 10.62 2.98
C GLY A 384 7.81 9.12 2.94
N GLU A 385 8.78 8.25 2.61
CA GLU A 385 8.59 6.79 2.72
C GLU A 385 8.64 6.34 4.17
N ARG A 386 7.48 5.97 4.72
CA ARG A 386 7.34 5.58 6.13
C ARG A 386 8.20 4.38 6.51
N ALA A 387 8.20 3.35 5.66
CA ALA A 387 8.97 2.15 5.86
C ALA A 387 10.50 2.39 5.90
N ALA A 388 10.99 3.48 5.32
CA ALA A 388 12.41 3.83 5.34
C ALA A 388 12.92 4.07 6.77
N HIS A 389 12.07 4.56 7.67
CA HIS A 389 12.42 4.74 9.08
C HIS A 389 12.71 3.41 9.78
N VAL A 390 12.00 2.34 9.44
CA VAL A 390 12.28 1.01 9.99
C VAL A 390 13.67 0.54 9.58
N TRP A 391 13.99 0.64 8.28
CA TRP A 391 15.30 0.24 7.76
C TRP A 391 16.44 1.07 8.32
N LEU A 392 16.22 2.36 8.57
CA LEU A 392 17.18 3.22 9.29
C LEU A 392 17.36 2.76 10.73
N GLY A 393 16.26 2.45 11.42
CA GLY A 393 16.29 1.93 12.79
C GLY A 393 17.12 0.65 12.88
N GLU A 394 16.86 -0.33 11.99
CA GLU A 394 17.65 -1.58 11.92
C GLU A 394 19.13 -1.33 11.66
N CYS A 395 19.44 -0.44 10.70
CA CYS A 395 20.84 -0.10 10.41
C CYS A 395 21.57 0.46 11.63
N TYR A 396 20.93 1.34 12.40
CA TYR A 396 21.52 1.88 13.63
C TYR A 396 21.55 0.86 14.77
N GLU A 397 20.54 0.02 14.92
CA GLU A 397 20.49 -0.99 15.96
C GLU A 397 21.61 -2.02 15.80
N HIS A 398 21.88 -2.44 14.56
CA HIS A 398 22.90 -3.46 14.26
C HIS A 398 24.26 -2.89 13.88
N GLY A 399 24.38 -1.57 13.70
CA GLY A 399 25.62 -0.93 13.24
C GLY A 399 25.92 -1.19 11.77
N GLU A 400 24.89 -1.30 10.93
CA GLU A 400 25.02 -1.54 9.50
C GLU A 400 25.18 -0.23 8.72
N GLY A 401 26.37 0.01 8.21
CA GLY A 401 26.68 1.25 7.48
C GLY A 401 26.95 2.48 8.36
N SER A 402 26.81 2.32 9.67
CA SER A 402 27.16 3.32 10.68
C SER A 402 27.66 2.62 11.95
N ARG A 403 28.16 3.38 12.92
CA ARG A 403 28.37 2.87 14.28
C ARG A 403 27.01 2.49 14.88
N ARG A 404 26.98 1.40 15.65
CA ARG A 404 25.80 0.97 16.41
C ARG A 404 25.34 2.10 17.35
N ASP A 405 24.06 2.49 17.23
CA ASP A 405 23.44 3.54 18.02
C ASP A 405 21.97 3.18 18.34
N PRO A 406 21.74 2.50 19.48
CA PRO A 406 20.38 2.11 19.86
C PRO A 406 19.43 3.29 20.12
N VAL A 407 19.97 4.47 20.49
CA VAL A 407 19.15 5.66 20.72
C VAL A 407 18.65 6.22 19.40
N ALA A 408 19.53 6.32 18.40
CA ALA A 408 19.14 6.70 17.05
C ALA A 408 18.17 5.68 16.44
N ALA A 409 18.38 4.38 16.66
CA ALA A 409 17.46 3.33 16.22
C ALA A 409 16.06 3.54 16.78
N LEU A 410 15.96 3.74 18.11
CA LEU A 410 14.67 4.02 18.77
C LEU A 410 13.96 5.25 18.18
N ALA A 411 14.70 6.34 17.95
CA ALA A 411 14.14 7.56 17.38
C ALA A 411 13.57 7.34 15.97
N HIS A 412 14.24 6.52 15.15
CA HIS A 412 13.74 6.17 13.83
C HIS A 412 12.52 5.25 13.89
N TYR A 413 12.50 4.23 14.75
CA TYR A 413 11.33 3.39 14.94
C TYR A 413 10.13 4.21 15.43
N GLN A 414 10.33 5.16 16.35
CA GLN A 414 9.32 6.11 16.79
C GLN A 414 8.79 6.96 15.64
N ALA A 415 9.68 7.47 14.78
CA ALA A 415 9.27 8.26 13.62
C ALA A 415 8.42 7.41 12.63
N GLY A 416 8.78 6.15 12.42
CA GLY A 416 7.98 5.20 11.65
C GLY A 416 6.59 4.96 12.26
N ALA A 417 6.55 4.75 13.58
CA ALA A 417 5.30 4.59 14.31
C ALA A 417 4.39 5.82 14.21
N LEU A 418 4.92 7.02 14.41
CA LEU A 418 4.19 8.28 14.27
C LEU A 418 3.70 8.52 12.83
N ALA A 419 4.44 8.04 11.84
CA ALA A 419 4.00 8.06 10.44
C ALA A 419 2.91 7.02 10.13
N GLY A 420 2.52 6.18 11.09
CA GLY A 420 1.50 5.15 10.94
C GLY A 420 1.99 3.90 10.21
N ASP A 421 3.28 3.61 10.25
CA ASP A 421 3.82 2.35 9.74
C ASP A 421 3.67 1.22 10.78
N PRO A 422 2.91 0.16 10.48
CA PRO A 422 2.67 -0.92 11.44
C PRO A 422 3.94 -1.67 11.86
N HIS A 423 4.92 -1.82 10.95
CA HIS A 423 6.22 -2.41 11.28
C HIS A 423 7.02 -1.50 12.21
N GLY A 424 7.03 -0.18 11.93
CA GLY A 424 7.64 0.82 12.80
C GLY A 424 7.04 0.84 14.21
N MET A 425 5.71 0.72 14.32
CA MET A 425 5.01 0.57 15.62
C MET A 425 5.48 -0.69 16.37
N ALA A 426 5.62 -1.80 15.65
CA ALA A 426 6.05 -3.07 16.26
C ALA A 426 7.50 -2.98 16.77
N GLU A 427 8.42 -2.45 15.96
CA GLU A 427 9.82 -2.30 16.36
C GLU A 427 10.00 -1.29 17.49
N TYR A 428 9.26 -0.18 17.46
CA TYR A 428 9.24 0.79 18.55
C TYR A 428 8.76 0.14 19.85
N GLY A 429 7.63 -0.59 19.80
CA GLY A 429 7.09 -1.34 20.93
C GLY A 429 8.06 -2.38 21.48
N ARG A 430 8.75 -3.12 20.61
CA ARG A 430 9.81 -4.09 20.98
C ARG A 430 10.94 -3.40 21.73
N CYS A 431 11.42 -2.27 21.19
CA CYS A 431 12.51 -1.51 21.81
C CYS A 431 12.12 -0.97 23.19
N LEU A 432 10.90 -0.44 23.35
CA LEU A 432 10.39 0.02 24.64
C LEU A 432 10.32 -1.12 25.67
N MET A 433 9.80 -2.28 25.28
CA MET A 433 9.71 -3.43 26.20
C MET A 433 11.07 -3.99 26.59
N ALA A 434 12.01 -4.05 25.63
CA ALA A 434 13.34 -4.61 25.86
C ALA A 434 14.32 -3.61 26.50
N GLY A 435 14.01 -2.31 26.52
CA GLY A 435 14.91 -1.25 26.97
C GLY A 435 16.05 -0.98 25.99
N ILE A 436 15.78 -1.08 24.68
CA ILE A 436 16.77 -0.80 23.63
C ILE A 436 16.72 0.70 23.32
N GLY A 437 17.81 1.41 23.60
CA GLY A 437 17.89 2.87 23.42
C GLY A 437 17.14 3.69 24.47
N THR A 438 16.44 3.07 25.39
CA THR A 438 15.71 3.70 26.50
C THR A 438 15.67 2.78 27.72
N LYS A 439 15.09 3.25 28.83
CA LYS A 439 14.70 2.36 29.93
C LYS A 439 13.46 1.55 29.52
N PRO A 440 13.29 0.33 30.04
CA PRO A 440 12.12 -0.49 29.71
C PRO A 440 10.80 0.18 30.09
N GLU A 441 9.91 0.33 29.12
CA GLU A 441 8.58 0.92 29.26
C GLU A 441 7.51 -0.07 28.78
N LEU A 442 7.18 -1.02 29.67
CA LEU A 442 6.39 -2.19 29.31
C LEU A 442 4.97 -1.87 28.85
N ARG A 443 4.29 -0.93 29.51
CA ARG A 443 2.88 -0.59 29.20
C ARG A 443 2.76 0.06 27.84
N GLU A 444 3.65 1.01 27.56
CA GLU A 444 3.66 1.73 26.28
C GLU A 444 4.08 0.81 25.13
N GLY A 445 5.15 0.04 25.34
CA GLY A 445 5.61 -0.95 24.36
C GLY A 445 4.54 -2.00 24.01
N GLU A 446 3.80 -2.47 25.02
CA GLU A 446 2.68 -3.39 24.80
C GLU A 446 1.52 -2.74 24.04
N ALA A 447 1.19 -1.49 24.35
CA ALA A 447 0.16 -0.74 23.62
C ALA A 447 0.55 -0.59 22.14
N MET A 448 1.80 -0.25 21.86
CA MET A 448 2.32 -0.12 20.49
C MET A 448 2.26 -1.44 19.71
N LEU A 449 2.63 -2.56 20.34
CA LEU A 449 2.54 -3.88 19.69
C LEU A 449 1.09 -4.28 19.38
N ARG A 450 0.13 -3.99 20.27
CA ARG A 450 -1.29 -4.23 20.00
C ARG A 450 -1.82 -3.34 18.89
N GLU A 451 -1.41 -2.08 18.85
CA GLU A 451 -1.77 -1.14 17.79
C GLU A 451 -1.20 -1.57 16.44
N ALA A 452 0.07 -2.01 16.40
CA ALA A 452 0.68 -2.59 15.21
C ALA A 452 -0.11 -3.79 14.68
N ALA A 453 -0.53 -4.69 15.57
CA ALA A 453 -1.34 -5.85 15.20
C ALA A 453 -2.72 -5.44 14.67
N ALA A 454 -3.38 -4.47 15.29
CA ALA A 454 -4.66 -3.92 14.83
C ALA A 454 -4.53 -3.23 13.47
N ALA A 455 -3.38 -2.63 13.19
CA ALA A 455 -3.03 -2.03 11.90
C ALA A 455 -2.61 -3.05 10.82
N GLY A 456 -2.67 -4.35 11.13
CA GLY A 456 -2.42 -5.44 10.18
C GLY A 456 -1.06 -6.14 10.28
N TRP A 457 -0.20 -5.75 11.21
CA TRP A 457 1.08 -6.42 11.45
C TRP A 457 0.92 -7.57 12.44
N SER A 458 0.47 -8.74 11.95
CA SER A 458 0.15 -9.90 12.79
C SER A 458 1.33 -10.39 13.64
N GLN A 459 2.56 -10.22 13.17
CA GLN A 459 3.79 -10.62 13.87
C GLN A 459 4.01 -9.85 15.18
N ALA A 460 3.36 -8.68 15.36
CA ALA A 460 3.46 -7.91 16.59
C ALA A 460 2.92 -8.66 17.83
N LEU A 461 1.88 -9.48 17.65
CA LEU A 461 1.35 -10.31 18.75
C LEU A 461 2.32 -11.42 19.13
N ASP A 462 3.01 -12.01 18.16
CA ASP A 462 4.04 -13.02 18.44
C ASP A 462 5.23 -12.40 19.18
N GLU A 463 5.60 -11.17 18.82
CA GLU A 463 6.66 -10.43 19.51
C GLU A 463 6.25 -10.07 20.94
N LEU A 464 5.06 -9.56 21.16
CA LEU A 464 4.48 -9.29 22.48
C LEU A 464 4.52 -10.56 23.35
N ALA A 465 4.06 -11.66 22.79
CA ALA A 465 4.01 -12.95 23.47
C ALA A 465 5.41 -13.42 23.85
N ARG A 466 6.38 -13.30 22.96
CA ARG A 466 7.78 -13.67 23.20
C ARG A 466 8.41 -12.80 24.29
N GLN A 467 8.27 -11.48 24.22
CA GLN A 467 8.84 -10.55 25.21
C GLN A 467 8.25 -10.80 26.61
N ARG A 468 6.94 -10.98 26.70
CA ARG A 468 6.26 -11.31 27.95
C ARG A 468 6.68 -12.67 28.50
N PHE A 469 6.81 -13.68 27.65
CA PHE A 469 7.27 -15.00 28.05
C PHE A 469 8.68 -14.96 28.62
N VAL A 470 9.64 -14.36 27.93
CA VAL A 470 11.04 -14.23 28.40
C VAL A 470 11.12 -13.48 29.73
N ARG A 471 10.32 -12.42 29.91
CA ARG A 471 10.27 -11.69 31.17
C ARG A 471 9.72 -12.58 32.29
N GLY A 472 8.63 -13.31 32.03
CA GLY A 472 8.05 -14.23 33.00
C GLY A 472 9.04 -15.32 33.45
N GLU A 473 9.79 -15.92 32.50
CA GLU A 473 10.83 -16.89 32.82
C GLU A 473 11.95 -16.28 33.72
N ARG A 474 12.41 -15.07 33.39
CA ARG A 474 13.42 -14.38 34.19
C ARG A 474 12.95 -14.12 35.62
N LEU A 475 11.71 -13.65 35.79
CA LEU A 475 11.13 -13.40 37.10
C LEU A 475 10.95 -14.69 37.90
N LEU A 476 10.50 -15.77 37.24
CA LEU A 476 10.35 -17.07 37.87
C LEU A 476 11.69 -17.65 38.36
N LEU A 477 12.75 -17.50 37.53
CA LEU A 477 14.10 -17.96 37.87
C LEU A 477 14.78 -17.08 38.96
N ALA A 478 14.43 -15.80 39.06
CA ALA A 478 14.99 -14.89 40.03
C ALA A 478 14.33 -14.99 41.41
N ALA A 479 13.14 -15.60 41.51
CA ALA A 479 12.39 -15.73 42.75
C ALA A 479 13.13 -16.61 43.77
N GLN A 480 13.28 -16.12 45.00
CA GLN A 480 14.00 -16.81 46.05
C GLN A 480 13.12 -17.70 46.93
N ASP A 481 11.83 -17.31 47.06
CA ASP A 481 10.86 -18.06 47.86
C ASP A 481 9.43 -17.94 47.27
N ALA A 482 8.51 -18.71 47.84
CA ALA A 482 7.10 -18.75 47.36
C ALA A 482 6.30 -17.44 47.60
N GLY A 483 6.83 -16.54 48.44
CA GLY A 483 6.22 -15.23 48.75
C GLY A 483 6.71 -14.09 47.88
N ASP A 484 7.70 -14.33 47.02
CA ASP A 484 8.32 -13.32 46.17
C ASP A 484 7.29 -12.61 45.29
N PRO A 485 7.18 -11.26 45.37
CA PRO A 485 6.25 -10.49 44.55
C PRO A 485 6.52 -10.65 43.05
N GLY A 486 7.75 -10.99 42.64
CA GLY A 486 8.12 -11.29 41.25
C GLY A 486 7.35 -12.47 40.67
N LEU A 487 6.94 -13.44 41.50
CA LEU A 487 6.14 -14.58 41.05
C LEU A 487 4.75 -14.15 40.52
N ARG A 488 4.11 -13.16 41.15
CA ARG A 488 2.81 -12.63 40.67
C ARG A 488 3.00 -11.94 39.34
N GLU A 489 4.07 -11.18 39.17
CA GLU A 489 4.39 -10.52 37.89
C GLU A 489 4.75 -11.56 36.81
N ALA A 490 5.44 -12.63 37.15
CA ALA A 490 5.74 -13.73 36.23
C ALA A 490 4.45 -14.38 35.70
N VAL A 491 3.49 -14.67 36.59
CA VAL A 491 2.18 -15.22 36.22
C VAL A 491 1.43 -14.29 35.27
N GLU A 492 1.43 -12.97 35.55
CA GLU A 492 0.81 -11.98 34.67
C GLU A 492 1.50 -11.94 33.30
N CYS A 493 2.82 -12.03 33.25
CA CYS A 493 3.57 -12.13 32.01
C CYS A 493 3.18 -13.37 31.19
N PHE A 494 3.08 -14.55 31.83
CA PHE A 494 2.65 -15.76 31.16
C PHE A 494 1.21 -15.68 30.70
N ARG A 495 0.31 -15.02 31.46
CA ARG A 495 -1.09 -14.81 31.08
C ARG A 495 -1.20 -14.00 29.80
N VAL A 496 -0.54 -12.84 29.74
CA VAL A 496 -0.53 -11.97 28.55
C VAL A 496 0.06 -12.71 27.33
N ALA A 497 1.17 -13.43 27.52
CA ALA A 497 1.79 -14.19 26.44
C ALA A 497 0.86 -15.35 25.95
N ALA A 498 0.17 -16.02 26.86
CA ALA A 498 -0.77 -17.10 26.52
C ALA A 498 -2.02 -16.59 25.81
N GLU A 499 -2.52 -15.40 26.17
CA GLU A 499 -3.62 -14.71 25.48
C GLU A 499 -3.22 -14.33 24.05
N ALA A 500 -1.96 -13.93 23.84
CA ALA A 500 -1.39 -13.64 22.52
C ALA A 500 -0.98 -14.91 21.73
N GLY A 501 -1.30 -16.12 22.23
CA GLY A 501 -1.12 -17.38 21.50
C GLY A 501 0.18 -18.13 21.77
N HIS A 502 1.03 -17.67 22.71
CA HIS A 502 2.30 -18.33 23.01
C HIS A 502 2.11 -19.63 23.80
N ARG A 503 2.24 -20.77 23.11
CA ARG A 503 1.93 -22.12 23.67
C ARG A 503 2.72 -22.45 24.92
N ARG A 504 4.02 -22.14 24.95
CA ARG A 504 4.87 -22.43 26.11
C ARG A 504 4.50 -21.56 27.32
N ALA A 505 4.06 -20.32 27.08
CA ALA A 505 3.55 -19.46 28.15
C ALA A 505 2.22 -20.02 28.71
N ALA A 506 1.34 -20.53 27.87
CA ALA A 506 0.11 -21.18 28.31
C ALA A 506 0.43 -22.42 29.18
N PHE A 507 1.42 -23.21 28.81
CA PHE A 507 1.89 -24.32 29.63
C PHE A 507 2.42 -23.85 30.98
N MET A 508 3.34 -22.85 31.00
CA MET A 508 3.90 -22.32 32.25
C MET A 508 2.85 -21.70 33.15
N LEU A 509 1.86 -21.00 32.58
CA LEU A 509 0.71 -20.49 33.34
C LEU A 509 -0.08 -21.65 33.97
N GLY A 510 -0.31 -22.73 33.22
CA GLY A 510 -0.94 -23.95 33.73
C GLY A 510 -0.18 -24.56 34.91
N GLU A 511 1.17 -24.65 34.85
CA GLU A 511 1.99 -25.14 35.97
C GLU A 511 1.92 -24.20 37.18
N CYS A 512 1.95 -22.86 36.98
CA CYS A 512 1.77 -21.89 38.06
C CYS A 512 0.41 -22.06 38.76
N LEU A 513 -0.68 -22.20 37.99
CA LEU A 513 -2.04 -22.41 38.51
C LEU A 513 -2.20 -23.76 39.21
N ARG A 514 -1.52 -24.80 38.74
CA ARG A 514 -1.56 -26.14 39.36
C ARG A 514 -0.85 -26.16 40.71
N HIS A 515 0.30 -25.52 40.83
CA HIS A 515 1.13 -25.56 42.03
C HIS A 515 0.91 -24.38 42.98
N GLY A 516 0.14 -23.35 42.57
CA GLY A 516 -0.08 -22.15 43.36
C GLY A 516 1.11 -21.20 43.39
N THR A 517 1.97 -21.26 42.36
CA THR A 517 3.18 -20.43 42.26
C THR A 517 2.79 -19.01 41.84
N GLY A 518 2.85 -18.05 42.77
CA GLY A 518 2.50 -16.64 42.53
C GLY A 518 1.00 -16.39 42.31
N VAL A 519 0.17 -17.41 42.35
CA VAL A 519 -1.29 -17.35 42.14
C VAL A 519 -1.98 -18.41 42.99
N ARG A 520 -3.26 -18.27 43.29
CA ARG A 520 -4.03 -19.34 43.95
C ARG A 520 -4.17 -20.55 43.03
N VAL A 521 -4.13 -21.73 43.63
CA VAL A 521 -4.38 -22.99 42.89
C VAL A 521 -5.75 -22.94 42.24
N ASP A 522 -5.76 -23.14 40.91
CA ASP A 522 -6.97 -23.28 40.11
C ASP A 522 -6.75 -24.35 39.01
N LEU A 523 -7.15 -25.59 39.35
CA LEU A 523 -6.95 -26.74 38.48
C LEU A 523 -7.85 -26.70 37.23
N ALA A 524 -9.02 -26.01 37.28
CA ALA A 524 -9.90 -25.88 36.12
C ALA A 524 -9.31 -24.93 35.09
N LEU A 525 -8.76 -23.79 35.54
CA LEU A 525 -8.08 -22.83 34.69
C LEU A 525 -6.76 -23.43 34.16
N ALA A 526 -6.02 -24.19 35.00
CA ALA A 526 -4.82 -24.91 34.55
C ALA A 526 -5.12 -25.86 33.39
N ALA A 527 -6.21 -26.65 33.49
CA ALA A 527 -6.65 -27.53 32.40
C ALA A 527 -6.92 -26.76 31.08
N SER A 528 -7.55 -25.59 31.17
CA SER A 528 -7.80 -24.73 30.00
C SER A 528 -6.49 -24.21 29.38
N CYS A 529 -5.51 -23.87 30.21
CA CYS A 529 -4.19 -23.44 29.78
C CYS A 529 -3.41 -24.57 29.08
N TYR A 530 -3.45 -25.79 29.62
CA TYR A 530 -2.84 -26.94 28.96
C TYR A 530 -3.52 -27.29 27.63
N LEU A 531 -4.84 -27.09 27.49
CA LEU A 531 -5.54 -27.26 26.20
C LEU A 531 -5.02 -26.27 25.14
N LYS A 532 -4.77 -25.01 25.51
CA LYS A 532 -4.12 -24.04 24.61
C LYS A 532 -2.69 -24.47 24.23
N ALA A 533 -2.01 -25.16 25.13
CA ALA A 533 -0.65 -25.67 24.95
C ALA A 533 -0.59 -27.09 24.39
N ALA A 534 -1.71 -27.70 23.98
CA ALA A 534 -1.81 -29.14 23.64
C ALA A 534 -0.90 -29.63 22.50
N ALA A 535 -0.31 -28.71 21.71
CA ALA A 535 0.75 -29.05 20.76
C ALA A 535 2.09 -29.44 21.43
N LEU A 536 2.27 -29.07 22.70
CA LEU A 536 3.46 -29.42 23.48
C LEU A 536 3.28 -30.80 24.12
N PRO A 537 4.32 -31.63 24.14
CA PRO A 537 4.29 -32.97 24.75
C PRO A 537 3.90 -32.96 26.21
N ASP A 538 4.59 -32.09 26.98
CA ASP A 538 4.38 -31.96 28.42
C ASP A 538 2.92 -31.59 28.76
N ALA A 539 2.30 -30.73 27.91
CA ALA A 539 0.91 -30.34 28.10
C ALA A 539 -0.06 -31.52 27.84
N LYS A 540 0.25 -32.38 26.88
CA LYS A 540 -0.54 -33.59 26.60
C LYS A 540 -0.54 -34.54 27.81
N LEU A 541 0.62 -34.75 28.42
CA LEU A 541 0.76 -35.56 29.60
C LEU A 541 -0.03 -34.98 30.79
N ARG A 542 0.08 -33.69 31.03
CA ARG A 542 -0.70 -33.00 32.09
C ARG A 542 -2.22 -33.11 31.86
N LEU A 543 -2.65 -32.96 30.61
CA LEU A 543 -4.06 -33.13 30.25
C LEU A 543 -4.54 -34.56 30.51
N ALA A 544 -3.73 -35.55 30.18
CA ALA A 544 -4.05 -36.96 30.44
C ALA A 544 -4.26 -37.20 31.94
N ASP A 545 -3.31 -36.75 32.79
CA ASP A 545 -3.40 -36.87 34.25
C ASP A 545 -4.64 -36.15 34.81
N ILE A 546 -4.90 -34.90 34.37
CA ILE A 546 -6.03 -34.10 34.80
C ILE A 546 -7.37 -34.82 34.50
N TYR A 547 -7.50 -35.39 33.30
CA TYR A 547 -8.72 -36.15 32.94
C TYR A 547 -8.80 -37.51 33.63
N TYR A 548 -7.68 -38.16 33.88
CA TYR A 548 -7.64 -39.46 34.53
C TYR A 548 -8.04 -39.36 36.01
N TYR A 549 -7.45 -38.40 36.73
CA TYR A 549 -7.72 -38.20 38.16
C TYR A 549 -8.91 -37.27 38.45
N GLY A 550 -9.46 -36.59 37.44
CA GLY A 550 -10.56 -35.64 37.62
C GLY A 550 -10.16 -34.38 38.37
N GLN A 551 -8.94 -33.88 38.17
CA GLN A 551 -8.38 -32.71 38.84
C GLN A 551 -8.88 -31.40 38.20
N GLY A 552 -9.82 -30.69 38.86
CA GLY A 552 -10.40 -29.45 38.33
C GLY A 552 -11.39 -29.63 37.17
N VAL A 553 -11.49 -30.81 36.64
CA VAL A 553 -12.44 -31.21 35.59
C VAL A 553 -13.12 -32.54 35.94
N ARG A 554 -14.27 -32.83 35.35
CA ARG A 554 -14.91 -34.12 35.53
C ARG A 554 -14.01 -35.26 34.99
N ARG A 555 -13.76 -36.31 35.80
CA ARG A 555 -12.99 -37.48 35.39
C ARG A 555 -13.51 -38.04 34.06
N ASN A 556 -12.60 -38.27 33.12
CA ASN A 556 -12.93 -38.78 31.80
C ASN A 556 -11.77 -39.66 31.27
N THR A 557 -11.86 -40.95 31.54
CA THR A 557 -10.82 -41.91 31.16
C THR A 557 -10.67 -42.09 29.65
N VAL A 558 -11.72 -41.83 28.86
CA VAL A 558 -11.62 -41.83 27.38
C VAL A 558 -10.70 -40.72 26.89
N ARG A 559 -10.91 -39.50 27.39
CA ARG A 559 -10.01 -38.37 27.07
C ARG A 559 -8.60 -38.55 27.62
N ALA A 560 -8.50 -39.12 28.81
CA ALA A 560 -7.20 -39.41 29.43
C ALA A 560 -6.38 -40.36 28.55
N LEU A 561 -6.97 -41.50 28.15
CA LEU A 561 -6.31 -42.44 27.25
C LEU A 561 -5.91 -41.84 25.92
N HIS A 562 -6.80 -41.01 25.31
CA HIS A 562 -6.47 -40.29 24.09
C HIS A 562 -5.18 -39.43 24.27
N TRP A 563 -5.11 -38.64 25.33
CA TRP A 563 -3.94 -37.77 25.57
C TRP A 563 -2.69 -38.58 25.97
N TYR A 564 -2.80 -39.69 26.72
CA TYR A 564 -1.66 -40.57 27.00
C TYR A 564 -1.11 -41.18 25.70
N LEU A 565 -1.97 -41.66 24.80
CA LEU A 565 -1.55 -42.21 23.51
C LEU A 565 -0.85 -41.13 22.64
N GLU A 566 -1.41 -39.93 22.60
CA GLU A 566 -0.82 -38.79 21.89
C GLU A 566 0.55 -38.40 22.46
N ALA A 567 0.71 -38.38 23.78
CA ALA A 567 1.99 -38.09 24.43
C ALA A 567 3.01 -39.22 24.18
N ALA A 568 2.58 -40.50 24.30
CA ALA A 568 3.42 -41.67 24.07
C ALA A 568 3.94 -41.72 22.61
N ALA A 569 3.06 -41.47 21.63
CA ALA A 569 3.42 -41.49 20.21
C ALA A 569 4.36 -40.36 19.81
N ALA A 570 4.18 -39.15 20.37
CA ALA A 570 4.95 -37.96 19.97
C ALA A 570 6.41 -37.97 20.46
N HIS A 571 6.67 -38.42 21.70
CA HIS A 571 7.98 -38.24 22.35
C HIS A 571 8.55 -39.46 23.06
N ARG A 572 7.93 -40.64 22.95
CA ARG A 572 8.36 -41.85 23.62
C ARG A 572 8.54 -41.68 25.14
N ASP A 573 7.69 -40.81 25.74
CA ASP A 573 7.69 -40.62 27.19
C ASP A 573 7.34 -41.92 27.93
N PRO A 574 8.20 -42.46 28.80
CA PRO A 574 7.99 -43.77 29.42
C PRO A 574 6.77 -43.79 30.30
N TYR A 575 6.46 -42.70 31.02
CA TYR A 575 5.26 -42.62 31.88
C TYR A 575 3.97 -42.57 31.06
N ALA A 576 3.97 -41.78 29.96
CA ALA A 576 2.80 -41.76 29.04
C ALA A 576 2.55 -43.14 28.41
N MET A 577 3.64 -43.85 28.00
CA MET A 577 3.54 -45.22 27.48
C MET A 577 3.02 -46.20 28.52
N TYR A 578 3.50 -46.09 29.76
CA TYR A 578 3.02 -46.87 30.89
C TYR A 578 1.53 -46.63 31.11
N SER A 579 1.12 -45.39 31.26
CA SER A 579 -0.26 -45.00 31.54
C SER A 579 -1.22 -45.44 30.42
N ALA A 580 -0.84 -45.26 29.13
CA ALA A 580 -1.60 -45.78 28.01
C ALA A 580 -1.71 -47.30 28.01
N GLY A 581 -0.60 -47.99 28.28
CA GLY A 581 -0.53 -49.44 28.38
C GLY A 581 -1.39 -49.98 29.52
N TYR A 582 -1.34 -49.34 30.67
CA TYR A 582 -2.18 -49.67 31.83
C TYR A 582 -3.68 -49.51 31.52
N CYS A 583 -4.07 -48.35 30.96
CA CYS A 583 -5.45 -48.10 30.60
C CYS A 583 -6.00 -49.14 29.60
N LEU A 584 -5.25 -49.51 28.58
CA LEU A 584 -5.64 -50.54 27.61
C LEU A 584 -5.69 -51.95 28.20
N LEU A 585 -4.76 -52.29 29.11
CA LEU A 585 -4.70 -53.59 29.76
C LEU A 585 -5.91 -53.80 30.67
N HIS A 586 -6.35 -52.77 31.39
CA HIS A 586 -7.44 -52.82 32.35
C HIS A 586 -8.81 -52.39 31.81
N GLY A 587 -8.85 -51.83 30.61
CA GLY A 587 -10.10 -51.35 29.96
C GLY A 587 -10.57 -50.02 30.49
N GLU A 588 -9.64 -49.12 30.86
CA GLU A 588 -9.96 -47.76 31.30
C GLU A 588 -9.91 -46.79 30.12
N GLY A 589 -11.07 -46.27 29.73
CA GLY A 589 -11.20 -45.30 28.63
C GLY A 589 -11.35 -45.91 27.24
N ALA A 590 -11.18 -47.22 27.10
CA ALA A 590 -11.45 -48.01 25.89
C ALA A 590 -11.84 -49.43 26.26
N PRO A 591 -12.46 -50.22 25.37
CA PRO A 591 -12.60 -51.65 25.55
C PRO A 591 -11.22 -52.26 25.83
N ARG A 592 -11.21 -53.25 26.74
CA ARG A 592 -9.97 -53.92 27.17
C ARG A 592 -9.25 -54.54 25.97
N ASP A 593 -8.02 -54.10 25.73
CA ASP A 593 -7.10 -54.66 24.74
C ASP A 593 -5.75 -55.01 25.37
N PRO A 594 -5.63 -56.22 25.93
CA PRO A 594 -4.41 -56.65 26.61
C PRO A 594 -3.19 -56.74 25.68
N ARG A 595 -3.37 -56.97 24.37
CA ARG A 595 -2.27 -57.04 23.41
C ARG A 595 -1.66 -55.68 23.17
N ALA A 596 -2.50 -54.68 22.89
CA ALA A 596 -2.08 -53.30 22.75
C ALA A 596 -1.50 -52.77 24.07
N GLY A 597 -2.13 -53.07 25.21
CA GLY A 597 -1.63 -52.72 26.54
C GLY A 597 -0.20 -53.22 26.78
N VAL A 598 0.04 -54.52 26.57
CA VAL A 598 1.36 -55.14 26.71
C VAL A 598 2.37 -54.58 25.72
N HIS A 599 1.96 -54.16 24.53
CA HIS A 599 2.86 -53.48 23.57
C HIS A 599 3.40 -52.21 24.17
N TRP A 600 2.54 -51.33 24.66
CA TRP A 600 2.96 -50.04 25.26
C TRP A 600 3.74 -50.23 26.56
N LEU A 601 3.32 -51.16 27.45
CA LEU A 601 4.06 -51.50 28.66
C LEU A 601 5.49 -51.98 28.36
N ARG A 602 5.66 -52.77 27.29
CA ARG A 602 6.98 -53.23 26.86
C ARG A 602 7.88 -52.09 26.42
N GLN A 603 7.32 -51.12 25.67
CA GLN A 603 8.10 -49.93 25.28
C GLN A 603 8.52 -49.14 26.52
N ALA A 604 7.61 -48.83 27.43
CA ALA A 604 7.91 -48.13 28.67
C ALA A 604 8.93 -48.90 29.53
N ALA A 605 8.79 -50.21 29.69
CA ALA A 605 9.68 -51.06 30.44
C ALA A 605 11.13 -51.11 29.89
N LEU A 606 11.28 -51.02 28.55
CA LEU A 606 12.57 -50.95 27.88
C LEU A 606 13.25 -49.61 28.13
N HIS A 607 12.50 -48.55 28.39
CA HIS A 607 12.99 -47.22 28.78
C HIS A 607 13.19 -47.09 30.30
N GLY A 608 13.02 -48.19 31.07
CA GLY A 608 13.40 -48.23 32.49
C GLY A 608 12.23 -47.90 33.44
N GLU A 609 11.03 -47.66 32.96
CA GLU A 609 9.84 -47.36 33.79
C GLU A 609 9.51 -48.56 34.70
N ALA A 610 9.66 -48.37 36.04
CA ALA A 610 9.57 -49.44 37.00
C ALA A 610 8.14 -50.02 37.11
N ASP A 611 7.12 -49.15 37.07
CA ASP A 611 5.70 -49.55 37.10
C ASP A 611 5.34 -50.34 35.83
N ALA A 612 5.86 -49.93 34.67
CA ALA A 612 5.67 -50.67 33.43
C ALA A 612 6.35 -52.05 33.45
N GLN A 613 7.56 -52.12 34.03
CA GLN A 613 8.27 -53.40 34.22
C GLN A 613 7.51 -54.34 35.14
N TYR A 614 6.91 -53.81 36.19
CA TYR A 614 6.05 -54.59 37.11
C TYR A 614 4.80 -55.13 36.41
N GLU A 615 4.01 -54.28 35.78
CA GLU A 615 2.80 -54.66 35.05
C GLU A 615 3.09 -55.63 33.90
N LEU A 616 4.17 -55.42 33.15
CA LEU A 616 4.63 -56.36 32.12
C LEU A 616 5.05 -57.70 32.71
N GLY A 617 5.67 -57.68 33.89
CA GLY A 617 6.02 -58.90 34.67
C GLY A 617 4.77 -59.67 35.05
N LEU A 618 3.75 -59.02 35.58
CA LEU A 618 2.44 -59.63 35.90
C LEU A 618 1.73 -60.17 34.65
N ALA A 619 1.74 -59.43 33.55
CA ALA A 619 1.18 -59.84 32.26
C ALA A 619 1.88 -61.09 31.70
N CYS A 620 3.24 -61.18 31.82
CA CYS A 620 3.97 -62.39 31.46
C CYS A 620 3.72 -63.56 32.41
N PHE A 621 3.45 -63.34 33.68
CA PHE A 621 3.13 -64.36 34.66
C PHE A 621 1.75 -64.97 34.40
N SER A 622 0.75 -64.16 34.19
CA SER A 622 -0.66 -64.56 33.95
C SER A 622 -0.94 -65.02 32.53
N GLY A 623 -0.17 -64.57 31.56
CA GLY A 623 -0.45 -64.75 30.12
C GLY A 623 -1.47 -63.75 29.57
N ASN A 624 -1.69 -62.62 30.27
CA ASN A 624 -2.64 -61.59 29.86
C ASN A 624 -2.02 -60.69 28.74
N GLY A 625 -2.54 -60.77 27.54
CA GLY A 625 -2.04 -59.99 26.37
C GLY A 625 -0.72 -60.46 25.79
N THR A 626 -0.07 -61.46 26.42
CA THR A 626 1.17 -62.07 25.96
C THR A 626 1.24 -63.56 26.32
N ARG A 627 2.13 -64.31 25.70
CA ARG A 627 2.35 -65.71 26.07
C ARG A 627 2.87 -65.83 27.51
N ARG A 628 2.26 -66.70 28.30
CA ARG A 628 2.69 -66.97 29.66
C ARG A 628 4.15 -67.43 29.67
N SER A 629 5.01 -66.76 30.47
CA SER A 629 6.43 -67.09 30.55
C SER A 629 7.00 -66.68 31.91
N MET A 630 7.24 -67.69 32.73
CA MET A 630 7.84 -67.50 34.06
C MET A 630 9.24 -66.87 34.01
N ARG A 631 10.01 -67.19 32.96
CA ARG A 631 11.34 -66.60 32.74
C ARG A 631 11.26 -65.11 32.50
N LEU A 632 10.41 -64.67 31.62
CA LEU A 632 10.21 -63.26 31.33
C LEU A 632 9.55 -62.50 32.48
N ALA A 633 8.59 -63.10 33.14
CA ALA A 633 7.95 -62.55 34.34
C ALA A 633 9.01 -62.24 35.41
N THR A 634 9.83 -63.26 35.76
CA THR A 634 10.90 -63.09 36.75
C THR A 634 11.94 -62.03 36.32
N LYS A 635 12.29 -61.98 35.03
CA LYS A 635 13.19 -60.94 34.48
C LYS A 635 12.64 -59.55 34.75
N TRP A 636 11.42 -59.26 34.32
CA TRP A 636 10.83 -57.94 34.43
C TRP A 636 10.51 -57.55 35.88
N LEU A 637 10.01 -58.49 36.70
CA LEU A 637 9.80 -58.22 38.13
C LEU A 637 11.12 -57.93 38.90
N ARG A 638 12.20 -58.61 38.56
CA ARG A 638 13.53 -58.27 39.13
C ARG A 638 14.00 -56.88 38.68
N SER A 639 13.80 -56.54 37.42
CA SER A 639 14.13 -55.19 36.90
C SER A 639 13.32 -54.13 37.65
N ALA A 640 12.02 -54.33 37.82
CA ALA A 640 11.14 -53.41 38.56
C ALA A 640 11.58 -53.28 40.04
N ALA A 641 11.93 -54.38 40.70
CA ALA A 641 12.40 -54.40 42.08
C ALA A 641 13.75 -53.66 42.24
N LEU A 642 14.65 -53.77 41.27
CA LEU A 642 15.90 -53.02 41.22
C LEU A 642 15.63 -51.53 40.96
N GLY A 643 14.63 -51.19 40.17
CA GLY A 643 14.14 -49.82 39.93
C GLY A 643 13.37 -49.22 41.11
N GLY A 644 13.25 -49.98 42.25
CA GLY A 644 12.63 -49.45 43.46
C GLY A 644 11.15 -49.76 43.64
N HIS A 645 10.54 -50.56 42.77
CA HIS A 645 9.11 -50.90 42.86
C HIS A 645 8.82 -51.93 43.97
N ASP A 646 8.21 -51.50 45.09
CA ASP A 646 8.02 -52.34 46.28
C ASP A 646 7.09 -53.54 46.00
N GLY A 647 6.02 -53.35 45.25
CA GLY A 647 5.10 -54.44 44.84
C GLY A 647 5.81 -55.57 44.07
N ALA A 648 6.87 -55.23 43.30
CA ALA A 648 7.68 -56.24 42.61
C ALA A 648 8.55 -57.05 43.59
N ARG A 649 9.11 -56.40 44.62
CA ARG A 649 9.86 -57.06 45.69
C ARG A 649 8.98 -58.06 46.44
N ASP A 650 7.82 -57.61 46.89
CA ASP A 650 6.84 -58.46 47.60
C ASP A 650 6.37 -59.63 46.74
N PHE A 651 6.07 -59.42 45.48
CA PHE A 651 5.64 -60.47 44.57
C PHE A 651 6.73 -61.52 44.36
N LEU A 652 7.97 -61.10 44.18
CA LEU A 652 9.12 -62.02 44.08
C LEU A 652 9.34 -62.85 45.35
N GLN A 653 9.17 -62.26 46.53
CA GLN A 653 9.28 -62.95 47.82
C GLN A 653 8.18 -64.02 47.92
N ARG A 654 6.92 -63.71 47.62
CA ARG A 654 5.83 -64.67 47.61
C ARG A 654 6.06 -65.80 46.62
N MET A 655 6.59 -65.52 45.44
CA MET A 655 6.97 -66.55 44.46
C MET A 655 8.07 -67.49 44.99
N ALA A 656 9.06 -66.94 45.73
CA ALA A 656 10.13 -67.74 46.32
C ALA A 656 9.63 -68.64 47.46
N LEU A 657 8.71 -68.12 48.28
CA LEU A 657 8.07 -68.88 49.35
C LEU A 657 7.17 -70.05 48.82
N GLY A 658 6.32 -69.76 47.77
CA GLY A 658 5.52 -70.78 47.15
C GLY A 658 6.30 -71.87 46.43
N ARG A 659 7.53 -71.65 45.99
CA ARG A 659 8.49 -72.65 45.47
C ARG A 659 9.11 -73.53 46.55
N ARG A 660 9.10 -73.06 47.81
CA ARG A 660 9.62 -73.86 48.96
C ARG A 660 8.58 -74.73 49.59
N LEU A 661 7.32 -74.54 49.26
CA LEU A 661 6.15 -75.28 49.77
C LEU A 661 5.61 -76.32 48.79
N ASN A 662 6.14 -76.36 47.55
CA ASN A 662 5.91 -77.39 46.53
C ASN A 662 7.25 -78.09 46.20
#